data_2c8fd760c41b34bc55160952081a85d5
#
_entry.id   2c8fd760c41b34bc55160952081a85d5
#
_cell.length_a   1.000
_cell.length_b   1.000
_cell.length_c   1.000
_cell.angle_alpha   90.00
_cell.angle_beta   90.00
_cell.angle_gamma   90.00
#
_symmetry.space_group_name_H-M   'P 1'
#
loop_
_entity.id
_entity.type
_entity.pdbx_description
1 polymer ?
#
loop_
_entity_poly.entity_id
_entity_poly.type
_entity_poly.pdbx_seq_one_letter_code
_entity_poly.pdbx_strand_id
1 'polypeptide(L)'
;MKTTIITIILMFFAILGFAQGDISFQVRSSGELFNSSWRNEQTGDWVLSLFDDCAAYDSKLWKYADKSDKKVILTDGTNNIIISIGKKNARKREFTIGDKKIMLSEITTSTLPDYPTADSTAFNTKLWTGEATITGFISNLPEMFQSGRINVKCCVSNYIKAKHDQFNARVGKKGRFTLKVPLFGINEVHLHIQDYYVPMVLEPGKKYFVMCDWRSGGAMFMGEDARLQNELQGKWNVISEAHSHEHLLNDSSLAKRSRENEVKYQNMLSKLQQVVVEHPTISKRYRDLMRVANRYAVCNMMMNIDCVSLSGNIPDETDKWISKNGYLDPKMPFALTEAMGLYLNMRLSYEARKIFNKYYYLGPDQLLERVQDGKLKLDNDDVETIKLWLGYEKEEKVFRQNENKDERVFLQERARDKYHFVNKIIPFTRRSDIKAITNNGAPEKTVMEKAVLDSLFGDKRVYQFALSTWLMRSMNSQTDGLPKEMYQYLDDVKDTALINRISERMELYAKMKNEEYSEIQPSLRSVSDVEGLTDGKAILEKILEPFKGKFVHIDFWGTWCGGCIQQLQGLPRLKSELKDYDMVYLYFANNSNEMSWKQMISQFDLYGGNCVHYNLPKAQEKALEKYLNVHSFPAYFLVDKHGNVHNMGNAVMADIPAYKKKIEELNKE
;
A
#
# COMPACT_ATOMS: atom_id res chain seq x y z
N MET A 1 7.44 -15.70 -6.86
CA MET A 1 6.84 -15.39 -5.55
C MET A 1 7.79 -14.69 -4.57
N LYS A 2 9.07 -15.05 -4.47
CA LYS A 2 10.03 -14.34 -3.59
C LYS A 2 10.38 -12.93 -4.07
N THR A 3 10.48 -12.69 -5.36
CA THR A 3 10.75 -11.37 -5.95
C THR A 3 9.56 -10.40 -5.78
N THR A 4 8.35 -10.89 -5.84
CA THR A 4 7.11 -10.08 -5.66
C THR A 4 6.96 -9.64 -4.20
N ILE A 5 7.35 -10.47 -3.24
CA ILE A 5 7.32 -10.12 -1.82
C ILE A 5 8.39 -9.06 -1.51
N ILE A 6 9.59 -9.19 -2.08
CA ILE A 6 10.67 -8.19 -1.91
C ILE A 6 10.31 -6.86 -2.59
N THR A 7 9.67 -6.87 -3.74
CA THR A 7 9.26 -5.64 -4.42
C THR A 7 8.08 -4.96 -3.71
N ILE A 8 7.14 -5.73 -3.17
CA ILE A 8 6.05 -5.19 -2.32
C ILE A 8 6.65 -4.65 -1.01
N ILE A 9 7.60 -5.33 -0.41
CA ILE A 9 8.32 -4.87 0.79
C ILE A 9 9.12 -3.59 0.48
N LEU A 10 9.85 -3.52 -0.63
CA LEU A 10 10.62 -2.33 -1.00
C LEU A 10 9.72 -1.14 -1.40
N MET A 11 8.54 -1.34 -1.99
CA MET A 11 7.56 -0.27 -2.20
C MET A 11 6.91 0.20 -0.90
N PHE A 12 6.65 -0.71 0.04
CA PHE A 12 6.21 -0.37 1.38
C PHE A 12 7.24 0.49 2.12
N PHE A 13 8.52 0.20 1.92
CA PHE A 13 9.62 0.90 2.58
C PHE A 13 9.93 2.28 1.96
N ALA A 14 9.68 2.48 0.68
CA ALA A 14 9.86 3.78 0.03
C ALA A 14 8.80 4.82 0.44
N ILE A 15 7.63 4.40 0.94
CA ILE A 15 6.55 5.30 1.37
C ILE A 15 6.79 5.81 2.81
N LEU A 16 7.57 5.10 3.62
CA LEU A 16 7.77 5.41 5.05
C LEU A 16 9.14 6.04 5.37
N GLY A 17 10.00 6.26 4.39
CA GLY A 17 11.40 6.63 4.56
C GLY A 17 11.77 8.11 4.47
N PHE A 18 10.82 9.04 4.54
CA PHE A 18 11.16 10.45 4.68
C PHE A 18 11.18 10.83 6.16
N ALA A 19 12.37 11.18 6.65
CA ALA A 19 12.54 11.82 7.93
C ALA A 19 11.54 12.98 8.03
N GLN A 20 10.52 12.82 8.88
CA GLN A 20 9.69 13.92 9.28
C GLN A 20 10.56 14.88 10.11
N GLY A 21 11.12 15.91 9.46
CA GLY A 21 11.44 17.13 10.17
C GLY A 21 10.17 17.58 10.91
N ASP A 22 10.33 18.25 12.04
CA ASP A 22 9.24 18.82 12.83
C ASP A 22 8.23 19.55 11.94
N ILE A 23 7.16 18.83 11.53
CA ILE A 23 6.08 19.41 10.74
C ILE A 23 5.22 20.20 11.72
N SER A 24 5.54 21.47 11.84
CA SER A 24 4.75 22.39 12.63
C SER A 24 3.75 23.12 11.74
N PHE A 25 2.49 22.96 12.02
CA PHE A 25 1.41 23.77 11.41
C PHE A 25 1.61 25.23 11.83
N GLN A 26 2.00 26.09 10.89
CA GLN A 26 2.08 27.52 11.16
C GLN A 26 0.80 28.20 10.65
N VAL A 27 -0.18 28.34 11.51
CA VAL A 27 -1.18 29.37 11.33
C VAL A 27 -0.48 30.71 11.63
N ARG A 28 0.05 31.37 10.63
CA ARG A 28 0.44 32.76 10.79
C ARG A 28 -0.83 33.58 10.95
N SER A 29 -1.17 33.89 12.19
CA SER A 29 -2.07 34.98 12.45
C SER A 29 -1.39 36.24 11.93
N SER A 30 -1.92 36.78 10.84
CA SER A 30 -1.51 38.11 10.34
C SER A 30 -1.92 39.24 11.29
N GLY A 31 -2.59 38.89 12.39
CA GLY A 31 -3.28 39.87 13.25
C GLY A 31 -4.58 40.38 12.64
N GLU A 32 -4.88 40.03 11.40
CA GLU A 32 -6.05 40.42 10.66
C GLU A 32 -7.21 39.43 10.95
N LEU A 33 -8.41 39.95 11.05
CA LEU A 33 -9.60 39.17 11.33
C LEU A 33 -9.85 38.10 10.26
N PHE A 34 -9.70 38.48 8.98
CA PHE A 34 -9.83 37.58 7.84
C PHE A 34 -8.45 37.01 7.51
N ASN A 35 -8.18 35.83 7.93
CA ASN A 35 -7.06 34.91 7.97
C ASN A 35 -6.77 34.44 9.40
N SER A 36 -7.83 34.29 10.18
CA SER A 36 -7.75 33.83 11.56
C SER A 36 -8.59 32.57 11.79
N SER A 37 -8.12 31.74 12.70
CA SER A 37 -8.82 30.52 13.15
C SER A 37 -9.05 30.59 14.66
N TRP A 38 -10.19 30.09 15.11
CA TRP A 38 -10.71 30.29 16.45
C TRP A 38 -11.17 28.97 17.08
N ARG A 39 -10.74 28.74 18.32
CA ARG A 39 -11.14 27.56 19.09
C ARG A 39 -11.92 27.92 20.34
N ASN A 40 -12.73 26.99 20.80
CA ASN A 40 -13.37 27.05 22.10
C ASN A 40 -12.38 26.51 23.17
N GLU A 41 -12.00 27.31 24.15
CA GLU A 41 -11.09 26.86 25.21
C GLU A 41 -11.71 25.85 26.15
N GLN A 42 -13.04 25.84 26.31
CA GLN A 42 -13.75 24.91 27.21
C GLN A 42 -13.83 23.50 26.61
N THR A 43 -13.99 23.39 25.28
CA THR A 43 -14.10 22.09 24.62
C THR A 43 -12.79 21.69 23.91
N GLY A 44 -11.94 22.65 23.57
CA GLY A 44 -10.73 22.45 22.79
C GLY A 44 -10.97 22.43 21.29
N ASP A 45 -12.22 22.48 20.82
CA ASP A 45 -12.57 22.32 19.43
C ASP A 45 -12.24 23.56 18.59
N TRP A 46 -11.79 23.33 17.38
CA TRP A 46 -11.75 24.34 16.34
C TRP A 46 -13.19 24.62 15.89
N VAL A 47 -13.64 25.89 16.06
CA VAL A 47 -15.05 26.27 15.84
C VAL A 47 -15.24 27.08 14.58
N LEU A 48 -14.34 28.02 14.29
CA LEU A 48 -14.49 29.02 13.24
C LEU A 48 -13.14 29.35 12.61
N SER A 49 -13.09 29.46 11.30
CA SER A 49 -12.02 30.19 10.59
C SER A 49 -12.63 31.20 9.62
N LEU A 50 -12.06 32.36 9.58
CA LEU A 50 -12.43 33.42 8.64
C LEU A 50 -11.26 33.61 7.67
N PHE A 51 -11.46 33.33 6.39
CA PHE A 51 -10.52 33.53 5.30
C PHE A 51 -10.93 34.73 4.46
N ASP A 52 -10.12 35.13 3.49
CA ASP A 52 -10.45 36.25 2.62
C ASP A 52 -11.75 36.09 1.82
N ASP A 53 -12.02 34.88 1.36
CA ASP A 53 -13.12 34.60 0.42
C ASP A 53 -14.16 33.60 0.93
N CYS A 54 -13.91 32.98 2.08
CA CYS A 54 -14.82 32.01 2.70
C CYS A 54 -14.57 31.89 4.21
N ALA A 55 -15.45 31.17 4.88
CA ALA A 55 -15.29 30.78 6.28
C ALA A 55 -15.43 29.27 6.43
N ALA A 56 -14.72 28.68 7.41
CA ALA A 56 -14.99 27.33 7.88
C ALA A 56 -15.79 27.40 9.18
N TYR A 57 -16.94 26.78 9.19
CA TYR A 57 -17.82 26.68 10.35
C TYR A 57 -18.73 25.44 10.20
N ASP A 58 -19.00 24.78 11.32
CA ASP A 58 -19.88 23.60 11.37
C ASP A 58 -19.49 22.53 10.31
N SER A 59 -18.20 22.18 10.29
CA SER A 59 -17.64 21.16 9.41
C SER A 59 -17.86 21.36 7.91
N LYS A 60 -18.01 22.60 7.47
CA LYS A 60 -18.11 22.95 6.05
C LYS A 60 -17.57 24.34 5.73
N LEU A 61 -17.36 24.60 4.44
CA LEU A 61 -16.97 25.91 3.93
C LEU A 61 -18.20 26.71 3.53
N TRP A 62 -18.26 27.93 4.02
CA TRP A 62 -19.30 28.90 3.75
C TRP A 62 -18.76 30.04 2.89
N LYS A 63 -19.61 30.59 2.03
CA LYS A 63 -19.34 31.83 1.32
C LYS A 63 -19.76 33.01 2.19
N TYR A 64 -19.24 34.20 1.94
CA TYR A 64 -19.75 35.42 2.51
C TYR A 64 -20.90 35.96 1.63
N ALA A 65 -22.08 36.12 2.22
CA ALA A 65 -23.14 36.93 1.63
C ALA A 65 -22.91 38.42 1.98
N ASP A 66 -22.34 38.70 3.17
CA ASP A 66 -21.90 40.02 3.61
C ASP A 66 -20.67 39.86 4.52
N LYS A 67 -19.75 40.83 4.50
CA LYS A 67 -18.47 40.77 5.19
C LYS A 67 -18.04 42.14 5.70
N SER A 68 -17.89 42.25 7.00
CA SER A 68 -17.29 43.43 7.68
C SER A 68 -16.54 42.99 8.95
N ASP A 69 -15.76 43.88 9.54
CA ASP A 69 -15.04 43.64 10.79
C ASP A 69 -15.91 43.43 12.02
N LYS A 70 -17.20 43.80 11.91
CA LYS A 70 -18.17 43.69 13.03
C LYS A 70 -19.20 42.58 12.82
N LYS A 71 -19.37 42.13 11.59
CA LYS A 71 -20.40 41.16 11.23
C LYS A 71 -20.05 40.46 9.93
N VAL A 72 -20.26 39.14 9.89
CA VAL A 72 -20.28 38.40 8.65
C VAL A 72 -21.60 37.64 8.50
N ILE A 73 -22.10 37.52 7.28
CA ILE A 73 -23.22 36.64 6.95
C ILE A 73 -22.66 35.51 6.08
N LEU A 74 -22.67 34.32 6.64
CA LEU A 74 -22.25 33.10 5.95
C LEU A 74 -23.44 32.51 5.19
N THR A 75 -23.24 32.06 3.95
CA THR A 75 -24.25 31.37 3.15
C THR A 75 -23.72 30.13 2.47
N ASP A 76 -24.56 29.09 2.44
CA ASP A 76 -24.33 27.90 1.60
C ASP A 76 -25.18 27.89 0.31
N GLY A 77 -25.87 28.99 0.07
CA GLY A 77 -26.81 29.17 -1.06
C GLY A 77 -28.26 28.91 -0.68
N THR A 78 -28.52 28.24 0.43
CA THR A 78 -29.87 27.95 0.95
C THR A 78 -30.08 28.55 2.33
N ASN A 79 -29.10 28.42 3.20
CA ASN A 79 -29.15 28.89 4.58
C ASN A 79 -28.18 30.05 4.78
N ASN A 80 -28.53 30.94 5.70
CA ASN A 80 -27.65 32.01 6.12
C ASN A 80 -27.42 31.94 7.62
N ILE A 81 -26.18 32.18 8.01
CA ILE A 81 -25.75 32.26 9.43
C ILE A 81 -25.17 33.65 9.66
N ILE A 82 -25.69 34.34 10.64
CA ILE A 82 -25.19 35.66 11.06
C ILE A 82 -24.18 35.44 12.16
N ILE A 83 -22.99 35.98 12.01
CA ILE A 83 -21.95 36.00 13.02
C ILE A 83 -21.59 37.45 13.33
N SER A 84 -21.97 37.92 14.53
CA SER A 84 -21.52 39.20 15.04
C SER A 84 -20.15 39.05 15.70
N ILE A 85 -19.28 40.01 15.49
CA ILE A 85 -17.87 39.94 15.85
C ILE A 85 -17.57 41.01 16.89
N GLY A 86 -17.31 40.61 18.12
CA GLY A 86 -16.96 41.49 19.23
C GLY A 86 -15.53 42.04 19.15
N LYS A 87 -15.15 42.86 20.11
CA LYS A 87 -13.78 43.37 20.23
C LYS A 87 -12.79 42.28 20.61
N LYS A 88 -11.61 42.33 20.04
CA LYS A 88 -10.49 41.44 20.41
C LYS A 88 -9.88 41.93 21.75
N ASN A 89 -9.72 41.00 22.69
CA ASN A 89 -8.99 41.26 23.92
C ASN A 89 -7.87 40.20 24.03
N ALA A 90 -6.65 40.63 23.87
CA ALA A 90 -5.49 39.76 23.68
C ALA A 90 -5.72 38.75 22.53
N ARG A 91 -5.80 37.46 22.87
CA ARG A 91 -6.06 36.37 21.90
C ARG A 91 -7.52 35.89 21.89
N LYS A 92 -8.40 36.58 22.65
CA LYS A 92 -9.79 36.18 22.78
C LYS A 92 -10.73 37.16 22.10
N ARG A 93 -11.81 36.64 21.59
CA ARG A 93 -12.86 37.43 20.95
C ARG A 93 -14.23 36.79 21.17
N GLU A 94 -15.19 37.61 21.52
CA GLU A 94 -16.59 37.18 21.58
C GLU A 94 -17.16 37.12 20.17
N PHE A 95 -17.80 36.03 19.84
CA PHE A 95 -18.59 35.85 18.64
C PHE A 95 -20.03 35.57 19.05
N THR A 96 -21.00 36.18 18.34
CA THR A 96 -22.39 35.77 18.48
C THR A 96 -22.79 35.07 17.18
N ILE A 97 -23.00 33.75 17.27
CA ILE A 97 -23.37 32.90 16.12
C ILE A 97 -24.83 32.50 16.26
N GLY A 98 -25.68 33.05 15.40
CA GLY A 98 -27.13 33.03 15.64
C GLY A 98 -27.44 33.73 16.96
N ASP A 99 -28.10 33.04 17.89
CA ASP A 99 -28.45 33.55 19.21
C ASP A 99 -27.44 33.22 20.32
N LYS A 100 -26.36 32.49 20.00
CA LYS A 100 -25.37 32.03 20.98
C LYS A 100 -24.14 32.93 21.01
N LYS A 101 -23.88 33.50 22.19
CA LYS A 101 -22.61 34.16 22.49
C LYS A 101 -21.56 33.14 22.91
N ILE A 102 -20.39 33.18 22.28
CA ILE A 102 -19.27 32.30 22.56
C ILE A 102 -17.95 33.06 22.57
N MET A 103 -17.16 32.86 23.60
CA MET A 103 -15.79 33.38 23.66
C MET A 103 -14.84 32.37 23.03
N LEU A 104 -14.17 32.78 21.99
CA LEU A 104 -13.19 31.95 21.28
C LEU A 104 -11.79 32.53 21.41
N SER A 105 -10.81 31.65 21.42
CA SER A 105 -9.39 31.99 21.42
C SER A 105 -8.79 31.76 20.04
N GLU A 106 -7.99 32.71 19.58
CA GLU A 106 -7.29 32.63 18.30
C GLU A 106 -6.24 31.52 18.33
N ILE A 107 -6.25 30.68 17.30
CA ILE A 107 -5.24 29.63 17.08
C ILE A 107 -4.03 30.30 16.44
N THR A 108 -2.94 30.44 17.20
CA THR A 108 -1.71 31.13 16.77
C THR A 108 -0.50 30.22 16.69
N THR A 109 -0.63 28.97 17.12
CA THR A 109 0.45 27.99 17.17
C THR A 109 0.28 26.94 16.10
N SER A 110 1.37 26.40 15.66
CA SER A 110 1.45 25.31 14.68
C SER A 110 0.89 23.96 15.19
N THR A 111 0.77 23.81 16.49
CA THR A 111 0.16 22.65 17.13
C THR A 111 -1.05 23.10 17.91
N LEU A 112 -2.17 22.40 17.79
CA LEU A 112 -3.32 22.63 18.64
C LEU A 112 -2.91 22.34 20.09
N PRO A 113 -3.28 23.21 21.05
CA PRO A 113 -3.11 22.89 22.46
C PRO A 113 -3.94 21.69 22.84
N ASP A 114 -3.57 21.04 23.95
CA ASP A 114 -4.31 19.91 24.49
C ASP A 114 -5.79 20.24 24.67
N TYR A 115 -6.61 19.22 24.50
CA TYR A 115 -8.01 19.32 24.90
C TYR A 115 -8.13 19.49 26.42
N PRO A 116 -9.03 20.33 26.92
CA PRO A 116 -9.09 20.68 28.34
C PRO A 116 -9.59 19.52 29.24
N THR A 117 -10.28 18.55 28.66
CA THR A 117 -10.87 17.42 29.40
C THR A 117 -10.42 16.09 28.80
N ALA A 118 -10.29 15.07 29.62
CA ALA A 118 -10.00 13.72 29.17
C ALA A 118 -11.20 13.14 28.39
N ASP A 119 -10.89 12.32 27.39
CA ASP A 119 -11.88 11.56 26.61
C ASP A 119 -11.66 10.07 26.83
N SER A 120 -12.65 9.41 27.42
CA SER A 120 -12.66 7.96 27.69
C SER A 120 -13.37 7.15 26.60
N THR A 121 -13.82 7.78 25.52
CA THR A 121 -14.51 7.11 24.42
C THR A 121 -13.64 5.99 23.83
N ALA A 122 -14.21 4.80 23.72
CA ALA A 122 -13.56 3.65 23.11
C ALA A 122 -13.91 3.54 21.63
N PHE A 123 -13.10 2.81 20.87
CA PHE A 123 -13.47 2.42 19.52
C PHE A 123 -14.66 1.47 19.50
N ASN A 124 -15.48 1.56 18.46
CA ASN A 124 -16.47 0.54 18.18
C ASN A 124 -15.77 -0.72 17.68
N THR A 125 -16.03 -1.86 18.32
CA THR A 125 -15.41 -3.14 17.96
C THR A 125 -16.22 -3.96 16.96
N LYS A 126 -17.42 -3.52 16.60
CA LYS A 126 -18.21 -4.19 15.55
C LYS A 126 -17.55 -3.99 14.19
N LEU A 127 -17.69 -4.99 13.35
CA LEU A 127 -17.29 -4.89 11.96
C LEU A 127 -18.49 -4.45 11.13
N TRP A 128 -18.35 -3.38 10.34
CA TRP A 128 -19.41 -2.90 9.45
C TRP A 128 -18.81 -2.22 8.22
N THR A 129 -19.58 -2.13 7.16
CA THR A 129 -19.22 -1.46 5.92
C THR A 129 -19.93 -0.12 5.81
N GLY A 130 -19.34 0.81 5.07
CA GLY A 130 -19.93 2.10 4.80
C GLY A 130 -18.96 3.02 4.09
N GLU A 131 -19.42 4.20 3.70
CA GLU A 131 -18.61 5.21 3.05
C GLU A 131 -18.26 6.31 4.05
N ALA A 132 -16.98 6.56 4.29
CA ALA A 132 -16.53 7.78 4.94
C ALA A 132 -16.42 8.91 3.91
N THR A 133 -16.81 10.11 4.30
CA THR A 133 -16.69 11.30 3.45
C THR A 133 -15.69 12.27 4.07
N ILE A 134 -14.65 12.63 3.32
CA ILE A 134 -13.67 13.65 3.72
C ILE A 134 -13.93 14.89 2.86
N THR A 135 -14.35 15.97 3.49
CA THR A 135 -14.47 17.29 2.86
C THR A 135 -13.29 18.12 3.33
N GLY A 136 -12.58 18.76 2.42
CA GLY A 136 -11.38 19.49 2.80
C GLY A 136 -11.14 20.76 2.04
N PHE A 137 -10.25 21.54 2.60
CA PHE A 137 -9.79 22.80 2.06
C PHE A 137 -8.26 22.91 2.23
N ILE A 138 -7.56 23.25 1.14
CA ILE A 138 -6.13 23.50 1.15
C ILE A 138 -5.94 25.02 1.13
N SER A 139 -5.52 25.58 2.26
CA SER A 139 -5.17 26.99 2.37
C SER A 139 -3.79 27.26 1.75
N ASN A 140 -3.53 28.51 1.37
CA ASN A 140 -2.27 28.94 0.77
C ASN A 140 -1.86 28.18 -0.51
N LEU A 141 -2.82 27.57 -1.21
CA LEU A 141 -2.56 26.87 -2.46
C LEU A 141 -2.09 27.84 -3.55
N PRO A 142 -0.90 27.66 -4.15
CA PRO A 142 -0.42 28.51 -5.23
C PRO A 142 -1.37 28.52 -6.43
N GLU A 143 -1.49 29.67 -7.13
CA GLU A 143 -2.40 29.83 -8.27
C GLU A 143 -2.19 28.79 -9.37
N MET A 144 -0.92 28.41 -9.63
CA MET A 144 -0.57 27.39 -10.62
C MET A 144 -1.22 26.04 -10.34
N PHE A 145 -1.59 25.76 -9.11
CA PHE A 145 -2.24 24.52 -8.69
C PHE A 145 -3.77 24.64 -8.52
N GLN A 146 -4.32 25.83 -8.57
CA GLN A 146 -5.76 26.07 -8.43
C GLN A 146 -6.60 25.62 -9.63
N SER A 147 -5.96 25.21 -10.72
CA SER A 147 -6.61 24.78 -11.97
C SER A 147 -6.98 23.29 -12.03
N GLY A 148 -7.07 22.60 -10.89
CA GLY A 148 -7.39 21.17 -10.83
C GLY A 148 -6.23 20.24 -11.20
N ARG A 149 -5.00 20.71 -11.09
CA ARG A 149 -3.78 19.95 -11.36
C ARG A 149 -3.33 19.07 -10.20
N ILE A 150 -3.92 19.24 -9.01
CA ILE A 150 -3.59 18.48 -7.82
C ILE A 150 -4.71 17.50 -7.50
N ASN A 151 -4.32 16.30 -7.12
CA ASN A 151 -5.21 15.30 -6.54
C ASN A 151 -4.89 15.10 -5.06
N VAL A 152 -5.93 14.96 -4.26
CA VAL A 152 -5.84 14.40 -2.92
C VAL A 152 -6.06 12.89 -3.05
N LYS A 153 -5.18 12.10 -2.48
CA LYS A 153 -5.24 10.64 -2.51
C LYS A 153 -5.44 10.11 -1.09
N CYS A 154 -6.28 9.13 -0.93
CA CYS A 154 -6.41 8.36 0.30
C CYS A 154 -6.09 6.90 0.02
N CYS A 155 -5.08 6.37 0.69
CA CYS A 155 -4.71 4.97 0.61
C CYS A 155 -5.31 4.25 1.81
N VAL A 156 -6.15 3.25 1.54
CA VAL A 156 -6.78 2.40 2.55
C VAL A 156 -6.20 1.02 2.45
N SER A 157 -5.63 0.53 3.53
CA SER A 157 -5.14 -0.84 3.59
C SER A 157 -6.32 -1.81 3.61
N ASN A 158 -6.51 -2.53 2.52
CA ASN A 158 -7.55 -3.54 2.42
C ASN A 158 -6.96 -4.91 2.72
N TYR A 159 -6.97 -5.28 3.99
CA TYR A 159 -6.36 -6.52 4.45
C TYR A 159 -7.02 -7.78 3.89
N ILE A 160 -8.33 -7.70 3.62
CA ILE A 160 -9.08 -8.81 3.03
C ILE A 160 -8.61 -9.05 1.59
N LYS A 161 -8.36 -7.97 0.84
CA LYS A 161 -7.84 -8.08 -0.54
C LYS A 161 -6.32 -8.26 -0.61
N ALA A 162 -5.61 -8.09 0.51
CA ALA A 162 -4.14 -8.00 0.57
C ALA A 162 -3.56 -6.95 -0.42
N LYS A 163 -4.27 -5.84 -0.58
CA LYS A 163 -3.93 -4.73 -1.48
C LYS A 163 -4.33 -3.41 -0.82
N HIS A 164 -3.70 -2.32 -1.28
CA HIS A 164 -4.18 -0.98 -0.97
C HIS A 164 -5.24 -0.58 -2.00
N ASP A 165 -6.39 -0.12 -1.51
CA ASP A 165 -7.34 0.59 -2.33
C ASP A 165 -6.96 2.08 -2.31
N GLN A 166 -6.86 2.72 -3.46
CA GLN A 166 -6.53 4.13 -3.60
C GLN A 166 -7.75 4.90 -4.10
N PHE A 167 -8.13 5.92 -3.35
CA PHE A 167 -9.21 6.83 -3.70
C PHE A 167 -8.64 8.22 -3.98
N ASN A 168 -9.13 8.87 -5.02
CA ASN A 168 -8.60 10.15 -5.48
C ASN A 168 -9.72 11.16 -5.61
N ALA A 169 -9.45 12.42 -5.22
CA ALA A 169 -10.30 13.55 -5.49
C ALA A 169 -9.49 14.68 -6.11
N ARG A 170 -10.03 15.30 -7.16
CA ARG A 170 -9.44 16.49 -7.76
C ARG A 170 -9.62 17.68 -6.83
N VAL A 171 -8.56 18.42 -6.59
CA VAL A 171 -8.65 19.69 -5.88
C VAL A 171 -9.21 20.74 -6.83
N GLY A 172 -10.38 21.24 -6.49
CA GLY A 172 -11.08 22.28 -7.26
C GLY A 172 -10.45 23.66 -7.10
N LYS A 173 -11.06 24.66 -7.75
CA LYS A 173 -10.70 26.06 -7.56
C LYS A 173 -10.74 26.41 -6.08
N LYS A 174 -9.76 27.20 -5.63
CA LYS A 174 -9.63 27.64 -4.24
C LYS A 174 -9.36 26.52 -3.23
N GLY A 175 -8.74 25.42 -3.65
CA GLY A 175 -8.24 24.39 -2.76
C GLY A 175 -9.29 23.42 -2.19
N ARG A 176 -10.52 23.42 -2.69
CA ARG A 176 -11.62 22.58 -2.15
C ARG A 176 -11.63 21.20 -2.75
N PHE A 177 -11.89 20.18 -1.92
CA PHE A 177 -12.05 18.80 -2.37
C PHE A 177 -13.09 18.05 -1.53
N THR A 178 -13.65 17.00 -2.10
CA THR A 178 -14.47 16.02 -1.40
C THR A 178 -14.04 14.63 -1.87
N LEU A 179 -13.73 13.77 -0.94
CA LEU A 179 -13.29 12.40 -1.18
C LEU A 179 -14.22 11.44 -0.46
N LYS A 180 -14.73 10.47 -1.19
CA LYS A 180 -15.56 9.38 -0.68
C LYS A 180 -14.70 8.12 -0.59
N VAL A 181 -14.69 7.51 0.56
CA VAL A 181 -13.83 6.37 0.89
C VAL A 181 -14.68 5.21 1.39
N PRO A 182 -14.97 4.22 0.55
CA PRO A 182 -15.60 3.00 0.99
C PRO A 182 -14.70 2.25 1.97
N LEU A 183 -15.23 1.90 3.12
CA LEU A 183 -14.50 1.26 4.22
C LEU A 183 -15.13 -0.06 4.61
N PHE A 184 -14.27 -0.94 5.06
CA PHE A 184 -14.62 -2.16 5.73
C PHE A 184 -14.01 -2.12 7.15
N GLY A 185 -14.85 -1.70 8.13
CA GLY A 185 -14.40 -1.42 9.50
C GLY A 185 -13.65 -0.10 9.64
N ILE A 186 -13.15 0.15 10.83
CA ILE A 186 -12.32 1.30 11.15
C ILE A 186 -10.93 1.10 10.56
N ASN A 187 -10.39 2.12 9.90
CA ASN A 187 -9.07 2.04 9.27
C ASN A 187 -8.22 3.26 9.56
N GLU A 188 -6.97 3.01 9.93
CA GLU A 188 -5.89 3.99 9.82
C GLU A 188 -5.59 4.21 8.34
N VAL A 189 -5.52 5.46 7.92
CA VAL A 189 -5.28 5.86 6.54
C VAL A 189 -4.35 7.07 6.47
N HIS A 190 -3.75 7.29 5.33
CA HIS A 190 -3.01 8.51 5.04
C HIS A 190 -3.65 9.25 3.88
N LEU A 191 -3.92 10.53 4.12
CA LEU A 191 -4.35 11.44 3.08
C LEU A 191 -3.09 12.09 2.47
N HIS A 192 -2.85 11.84 1.20
CA HIS A 192 -1.69 12.37 0.47
C HIS A 192 -2.09 13.61 -0.30
N ILE A 193 -1.39 14.71 -0.07
CA ILE A 193 -1.55 15.97 -0.77
C ILE A 193 -0.17 16.38 -1.29
N GLN A 194 0.16 15.99 -2.52
CA GLN A 194 1.51 16.08 -3.06
C GLN A 194 2.50 15.32 -2.15
N ASP A 195 3.47 16.00 -1.57
CA ASP A 195 4.50 15.44 -0.70
C ASP A 195 4.10 15.40 0.78
N TYR A 196 2.89 15.85 1.13
CA TYR A 196 2.39 15.87 2.51
C TYR A 196 1.53 14.66 2.80
N TYR A 197 1.66 14.16 4.03
CA TYR A 197 0.90 13.03 4.56
C TYR A 197 0.12 13.47 5.79
N VAL A 198 -1.19 13.29 5.75
CA VAL A 198 -2.08 13.60 6.87
C VAL A 198 -2.61 12.27 7.41
N PRO A 199 -2.11 11.80 8.57
CA PRO A 199 -2.62 10.58 9.19
C PRO A 199 -4.04 10.79 9.70
N MET A 200 -4.90 9.81 9.47
CA MET A 200 -6.30 9.81 9.88
C MET A 200 -6.74 8.42 10.32
N VAL A 201 -7.78 8.36 11.12
CA VAL A 201 -8.55 7.14 11.36
C VAL A 201 -9.96 7.37 10.84
N LEU A 202 -10.37 6.58 9.87
CA LEU A 202 -11.70 6.68 9.27
C LEU A 202 -12.62 5.58 9.79
N GLU A 203 -13.86 5.95 10.07
CA GLU A 203 -14.94 5.06 10.46
C GLU A 203 -16.03 5.05 9.36
N PRO A 204 -16.60 3.87 9.01
CA PRO A 204 -17.66 3.80 8.02
C PRO A 204 -18.89 4.65 8.41
N GLY A 205 -19.40 5.43 7.44
CA GLY A 205 -20.58 6.30 7.62
C GLY A 205 -20.28 7.67 8.19
N LYS A 206 -19.03 7.94 8.63
CA LYS A 206 -18.65 9.21 9.23
C LYS A 206 -18.25 10.27 8.20
N LYS A 207 -18.37 11.53 8.61
CA LYS A 207 -17.99 12.70 7.82
C LYS A 207 -16.88 13.47 8.54
N TYR A 208 -15.83 13.80 7.81
CA TYR A 208 -14.67 14.53 8.31
C TYR A 208 -14.50 15.82 7.55
N PHE A 209 -14.20 16.89 8.27
CA PHE A 209 -13.81 18.16 7.66
C PHE A 209 -12.38 18.49 8.05
N VAL A 210 -11.52 18.72 7.05
CA VAL A 210 -10.09 18.97 7.24
C VAL A 210 -9.65 20.23 6.50
N MET A 211 -8.88 21.06 7.18
CA MET A 211 -8.09 22.13 6.56
C MET A 211 -6.63 21.73 6.55
N CYS A 212 -6.01 21.77 5.38
CA CYS A 212 -4.58 21.54 5.21
C CYS A 212 -3.91 22.86 4.80
N ASP A 213 -2.75 23.16 5.36
CA ASP A 213 -1.98 24.31 4.92
C ASP A 213 -0.87 23.88 3.95
N TRP A 214 -0.94 24.40 2.73
CA TRP A 214 0.06 24.08 1.69
C TRP A 214 1.50 24.41 2.07
N ARG A 215 1.72 25.46 2.86
CA ARG A 215 3.06 25.92 3.20
C ARG A 215 3.76 25.09 4.26
N SER A 216 2.99 24.66 5.26
CA SER A 216 3.52 23.89 6.39
C SER A 216 3.26 22.38 6.29
N GLY A 217 2.36 21.94 5.40
CA GLY A 217 1.89 20.56 5.35
C GLY A 217 1.03 20.13 6.52
N GLY A 218 0.72 21.04 7.47
CA GLY A 218 -0.09 20.74 8.64
C GLY A 218 -1.58 20.60 8.31
N ALA A 219 -2.31 19.89 9.17
CA ALA A 219 -3.74 19.70 9.05
C ALA A 219 -4.47 19.95 10.36
N MET A 220 -5.71 20.41 10.26
CA MET A 220 -6.58 20.67 11.39
C MET A 220 -8.01 20.21 11.05
N PHE A 221 -8.67 19.57 12.01
CA PHE A 221 -9.98 18.97 11.82
C PHE A 221 -11.05 19.68 12.66
N MET A 222 -12.26 19.77 12.08
CA MET A 222 -13.44 20.35 12.72
C MET A 222 -14.59 19.33 12.76
N GLY A 223 -15.39 19.36 13.81
CA GLY A 223 -16.60 18.55 13.95
C GLY A 223 -16.51 17.49 15.04
N GLU A 224 -17.52 16.65 15.11
CA GLU A 224 -17.72 15.66 16.19
C GLU A 224 -16.53 14.66 16.32
N ASP A 225 -16.02 14.21 15.19
CA ASP A 225 -14.93 13.21 15.15
C ASP A 225 -13.52 13.84 15.00
N ALA A 226 -13.40 15.15 15.23
CA ALA A 226 -12.17 15.91 15.00
C ALA A 226 -11.07 15.61 16.02
N ARG A 227 -11.44 15.30 17.28
CA ARG A 227 -10.48 15.20 18.39
C ARG A 227 -9.36 14.19 18.12
N LEU A 228 -9.70 12.93 17.80
CA LEU A 228 -8.70 11.91 17.49
C LEU A 228 -7.83 12.35 16.29
N GLN A 229 -8.44 12.93 15.26
CA GLN A 229 -7.71 13.38 14.07
C GLN A 229 -6.71 14.49 14.42
N ASN A 230 -7.11 15.46 15.26
CA ASN A 230 -6.23 16.54 15.71
C ASN A 230 -5.11 16.02 16.63
N GLU A 231 -5.39 15.06 17.50
CA GLU A 231 -4.37 14.40 18.31
C GLU A 231 -3.35 13.65 17.45
N LEU A 232 -3.74 13.10 16.31
CA LEU A 232 -2.83 12.46 15.35
C LEU A 232 -1.91 13.45 14.61
N GLN A 233 -2.27 14.74 14.54
CA GLN A 233 -1.45 15.78 13.90
C GLN A 233 -0.42 16.41 14.86
N GLY A 234 -0.43 16.00 16.13
CA GLY A 234 0.46 16.57 17.14
C GLY A 234 1.87 15.99 17.13
N LYS A 235 2.69 16.45 18.09
CA LYS A 235 4.07 16.00 18.35
C LYS A 235 4.18 14.51 18.76
N TRP A 236 3.08 13.83 18.86
CA TRP A 236 2.92 12.56 19.56
C TRP A 236 3.05 11.34 18.64
N ASN A 237 3.60 11.50 17.45
CA ASN A 237 3.76 10.37 16.56
C ASN A 237 4.85 9.40 17.06
N VAL A 238 4.48 8.54 18.02
CA VAL A 238 5.36 7.52 18.60
C VAL A 238 5.64 6.38 17.63
N ILE A 239 4.87 6.28 16.52
CA ILE A 239 4.99 5.22 15.50
C ILE A 239 6.17 5.46 14.57
N SER A 240 6.52 6.73 14.30
CA SER A 240 7.52 7.07 13.26
C SER A 240 8.89 6.45 13.52
N GLU A 241 9.26 6.22 14.77
CA GLU A 241 10.55 5.61 15.12
C GLU A 241 10.57 4.08 14.93
N ALA A 242 9.41 3.42 14.98
CA ALA A 242 9.30 2.00 14.69
C ALA A 242 9.59 1.68 13.22
N HIS A 243 9.41 2.66 12.36
CA HIS A 243 9.57 2.52 10.92
C HIS A 243 10.91 3.04 10.39
N SER A 244 11.80 3.53 11.25
CA SER A 244 13.14 3.92 10.83
C SER A 244 13.96 2.67 10.45
N HIS A 245 14.09 2.44 9.15
CA HIS A 245 14.71 1.26 8.56
C HIS A 245 16.23 1.21 8.67
N GLU A 246 16.88 2.26 9.13
CA GLU A 246 18.34 2.35 9.17
C GLU A 246 19.05 1.22 9.95
N HIS A 247 18.29 0.48 10.76
CA HIS A 247 18.88 -0.57 11.61
C HIS A 247 18.53 -2.03 11.22
N LEU A 248 17.64 -2.25 10.24
CA LEU A 248 17.27 -3.61 9.85
C LEU A 248 18.36 -4.35 9.04
N LEU A 249 19.37 -3.64 8.56
CA LEU A 249 20.43 -4.17 7.71
C LEU A 249 21.80 -4.19 8.41
N ASN A 250 21.89 -3.81 9.68
CA ASN A 250 23.16 -3.75 10.39
C ASN A 250 23.45 -5.03 11.18
N ASP A 251 24.49 -5.69 10.81
CA ASP A 251 25.52 -6.52 11.47
C ASP A 251 25.16 -7.38 12.68
N SER A 252 23.93 -7.93 12.84
CA SER A 252 23.61 -8.74 14.00
C SER A 252 22.91 -10.05 13.67
N SER A 253 23.19 -11.10 14.49
CA SER A 253 22.47 -12.37 14.41
C SER A 253 20.96 -12.20 14.64
N LEU A 254 20.15 -13.15 14.17
CA LEU A 254 18.70 -13.15 14.36
C LEU A 254 18.29 -12.99 15.83
N ALA A 255 18.99 -13.66 16.75
CA ALA A 255 18.75 -13.58 18.19
C ALA A 255 19.06 -12.18 18.73
N LYS A 256 20.16 -11.55 18.28
CA LYS A 256 20.51 -10.17 18.66
C LYS A 256 19.46 -9.18 18.14
N ARG A 257 19.03 -9.29 16.89
CA ARG A 257 17.97 -8.44 16.31
C ARG A 257 16.64 -8.59 17.04
N SER A 258 16.27 -9.79 17.44
CA SER A 258 15.07 -10.02 18.26
C SER A 258 15.14 -9.29 19.61
N ARG A 259 16.31 -9.36 20.29
CA ARG A 259 16.53 -8.61 21.55
C ARG A 259 16.49 -7.09 21.33
N GLU A 260 17.09 -6.60 20.25
CA GLU A 260 17.04 -5.18 19.87
C GLU A 260 15.61 -4.69 19.58
N ASN A 261 14.81 -5.51 18.90
CA ASN A 261 13.39 -5.20 18.65
C ASN A 261 12.56 -5.22 19.94
N GLU A 262 12.85 -6.09 20.89
CA GLU A 262 12.25 -6.05 22.22
C GLU A 262 12.60 -4.74 22.94
N VAL A 263 13.86 -4.32 22.93
CA VAL A 263 14.28 -3.03 23.51
C VAL A 263 13.58 -1.86 22.84
N LYS A 264 13.45 -1.88 21.51
CA LYS A 264 12.66 -0.86 20.78
C LYS A 264 11.22 -0.83 21.25
N TYR A 265 10.59 -2.00 21.41
CA TYR A 265 9.20 -2.08 21.90
C TYR A 265 9.05 -1.46 23.28
N GLN A 266 9.94 -1.76 24.20
CA GLN A 266 9.92 -1.17 25.55
C GLN A 266 10.14 0.35 25.49
N ASN A 267 11.04 0.83 24.64
CA ASN A 267 11.26 2.27 24.44
C ASN A 267 10.00 2.95 23.88
N MET A 268 9.31 2.32 22.92
CA MET A 268 8.06 2.84 22.37
C MET A 268 6.95 2.91 23.40
N LEU A 269 6.83 1.90 24.28
CA LEU A 269 5.88 1.91 25.39
C LEU A 269 6.22 3.01 26.40
N SER A 270 7.51 3.19 26.70
CA SER A 270 7.98 4.24 27.62
C SER A 270 7.70 5.63 27.06
N LYS A 271 7.94 5.86 25.76
CA LYS A 271 7.59 7.11 25.08
C LYS A 271 6.10 7.37 25.08
N LEU A 272 5.28 6.35 24.81
CA LEU A 272 3.82 6.49 24.89
C LEU A 272 3.39 6.85 26.30
N GLN A 273 4.00 6.25 27.33
CA GLN A 273 3.72 6.60 28.72
C GLN A 273 4.14 8.04 29.03
N GLN A 274 5.29 8.49 28.53
CA GLN A 274 5.73 9.88 28.67
C GLN A 274 4.73 10.85 28.02
N VAL A 275 4.28 10.56 26.79
CA VAL A 275 3.24 11.35 26.11
C VAL A 275 1.96 11.44 26.96
N VAL A 276 1.55 10.35 27.58
CA VAL A 276 0.35 10.34 28.46
C VAL A 276 0.56 11.19 29.72
N VAL A 277 1.78 11.24 30.24
CA VAL A 277 2.12 12.07 31.40
C VAL A 277 2.16 13.56 31.02
N GLU A 278 2.76 13.88 29.89
CA GLU A 278 2.88 15.25 29.40
C GLU A 278 1.53 15.79 28.89
N HIS A 279 0.66 14.91 28.38
CA HIS A 279 -0.66 15.23 27.81
C HIS A 279 -1.75 14.40 28.52
N PRO A 280 -2.08 14.68 29.78
CA PRO A 280 -2.95 13.82 30.60
C PRO A 280 -4.39 13.74 30.08
N THR A 281 -4.80 14.68 29.26
CA THR A 281 -6.14 14.71 28.66
C THR A 281 -6.23 13.99 27.32
N ILE A 282 -5.11 13.45 26.79
CA ILE A 282 -5.12 12.75 25.50
C ILE A 282 -6.16 11.61 25.49
N SER A 283 -6.88 11.46 24.39
CA SER A 283 -8.01 10.52 24.30
C SER A 283 -7.61 9.07 24.51
N LYS A 284 -8.56 8.28 25.01
CA LYS A 284 -8.38 6.82 25.11
C LYS A 284 -8.17 6.20 23.73
N ARG A 285 -8.90 6.67 22.70
CA ARG A 285 -8.76 6.17 21.32
C ARG A 285 -7.33 6.36 20.81
N TYR A 286 -6.72 7.51 21.04
CA TYR A 286 -5.32 7.75 20.68
C TYR A 286 -4.37 6.77 21.35
N ARG A 287 -4.47 6.61 22.68
CA ARG A 287 -3.62 5.69 23.45
C ARG A 287 -3.76 4.24 22.99
N ASP A 288 -4.99 3.81 22.74
CA ASP A 288 -5.29 2.46 22.29
C ASP A 288 -4.73 2.22 20.88
N LEU A 289 -4.90 3.18 19.96
CA LEU A 289 -4.33 3.14 18.62
C LEU A 289 -2.79 3.00 18.65
N MET A 290 -2.12 3.86 19.42
CA MET A 290 -0.66 3.84 19.52
C MET A 290 -0.13 2.52 20.11
N ARG A 291 -0.80 1.96 21.11
CA ARG A 291 -0.44 0.64 21.65
C ARG A 291 -0.55 -0.46 20.62
N VAL A 292 -1.65 -0.47 19.89
CA VAL A 292 -1.91 -1.47 18.83
C VAL A 292 -0.88 -1.33 17.70
N ALA A 293 -0.69 -0.12 17.20
CA ALA A 293 0.25 0.15 16.13
C ALA A 293 1.69 -0.26 16.51
N ASN A 294 2.17 0.18 17.67
CA ASN A 294 3.50 -0.16 18.17
C ASN A 294 3.70 -1.67 18.31
N ARG A 295 2.74 -2.35 18.91
CA ARG A 295 2.79 -3.80 19.12
C ARG A 295 2.94 -4.56 17.80
N TYR A 296 2.07 -4.28 16.85
CA TYR A 296 2.09 -5.00 15.59
C TYR A 296 3.22 -4.56 14.66
N ALA A 297 3.70 -3.31 14.76
CA ALA A 297 4.91 -2.90 14.07
C ALA A 297 6.11 -3.77 14.50
N VAL A 298 6.28 -3.98 15.80
CA VAL A 298 7.37 -4.84 16.30
C VAL A 298 7.14 -6.32 15.97
N CYS A 299 5.91 -6.83 16.08
CA CYS A 299 5.60 -8.18 15.63
C CYS A 299 5.96 -8.39 14.15
N ASN A 300 5.66 -7.41 13.29
CA ASN A 300 6.02 -7.44 11.88
C ASN A 300 7.54 -7.41 11.67
N MET A 301 8.27 -6.56 12.39
CA MET A 301 9.73 -6.54 12.30
C MET A 301 10.34 -7.89 12.70
N MET A 302 9.86 -8.48 13.78
CA MET A 302 10.32 -9.79 14.23
C MET A 302 9.98 -10.89 13.24
N MET A 303 8.81 -10.85 12.61
CA MET A 303 8.41 -11.81 11.58
C MET A 303 9.16 -11.60 10.25
N ASN A 304 9.43 -10.34 9.86
CA ASN A 304 10.15 -10.01 8.63
C ASN A 304 11.61 -10.46 8.65
N ILE A 305 12.25 -10.39 9.81
CA ILE A 305 13.64 -10.85 10.00
C ILE A 305 13.78 -12.28 9.46
N ASP A 306 12.77 -13.12 9.69
CA ASP A 306 12.82 -14.53 9.39
C ASP A 306 12.22 -14.90 8.02
N CYS A 307 11.40 -14.01 7.43
CA CYS A 307 10.96 -14.16 6.04
C CYS A 307 12.10 -13.99 5.03
N VAL A 308 13.18 -13.34 5.42
CA VAL A 308 14.41 -13.16 4.61
C VAL A 308 15.36 -14.34 4.76
N SER A 309 15.25 -15.12 5.84
CA SER A 309 16.08 -16.28 6.06
C SER A 309 15.75 -17.44 5.10
N LEU A 310 16.76 -18.20 4.69
CA LEU A 310 16.60 -19.31 3.75
C LEU A 310 15.80 -20.48 4.34
N SER A 311 15.88 -20.73 5.65
CA SER A 311 15.15 -21.81 6.33
C SER A 311 13.71 -21.43 6.68
N GLY A 312 13.39 -20.12 6.77
CA GLY A 312 12.07 -19.63 7.11
C GLY A 312 11.59 -19.97 8.52
N ASN A 313 12.50 -20.32 9.45
CA ASN A 313 12.17 -20.62 10.84
C ASN A 313 12.47 -19.43 11.75
N ILE A 314 11.50 -19.07 12.58
CA ILE A 314 11.66 -18.06 13.64
C ILE A 314 12.36 -18.72 14.84
N PRO A 315 13.36 -18.07 15.49
CA PRO A 315 13.94 -18.57 16.72
C PRO A 315 12.86 -18.80 17.80
N ASP A 316 12.98 -19.87 18.58
CA ASP A 316 11.97 -20.26 19.56
C ASP A 316 11.64 -19.14 20.57
N GLU A 317 12.64 -18.35 20.97
CA GLU A 317 12.43 -17.21 21.87
C GLU A 317 11.60 -16.11 21.20
N THR A 318 11.88 -15.83 19.94
CA THR A 318 11.12 -14.86 19.12
C THR A 318 9.69 -15.34 18.91
N ASP A 319 9.48 -16.62 18.60
CA ASP A 319 8.15 -17.22 18.43
C ASP A 319 7.33 -17.17 19.73
N LYS A 320 7.95 -17.43 20.89
CA LYS A 320 7.32 -17.27 22.20
C LYS A 320 6.94 -15.81 22.46
N TRP A 321 7.81 -14.86 22.14
CA TRP A 321 7.54 -13.44 22.29
C TRP A 321 6.38 -12.99 21.40
N ILE A 322 6.39 -13.36 20.13
CA ILE A 322 5.32 -13.05 19.17
C ILE A 322 4.00 -13.68 19.63
N SER A 323 4.01 -14.92 20.09
CA SER A 323 2.81 -15.60 20.60
C SER A 323 2.23 -14.91 21.85
N LYS A 324 3.08 -14.35 22.71
CA LYS A 324 2.68 -13.59 23.88
C LYS A 324 2.14 -12.21 23.53
N ASN A 325 2.79 -11.49 22.61
CA ASN A 325 2.52 -10.08 22.33
C ASN A 325 1.65 -9.85 21.08
N GLY A 326 1.61 -10.78 20.17
CA GLY A 326 0.82 -10.71 18.94
C GLY A 326 -0.64 -11.14 19.09
N TYR A 327 -1.15 -11.26 20.32
CA TYR A 327 -2.56 -11.54 20.55
C TYR A 327 -3.45 -10.37 20.12
N LEU A 328 -4.66 -10.68 19.71
CA LEU A 328 -5.66 -9.70 19.35
C LEU A 328 -6.54 -9.38 20.54
N ASP A 329 -6.53 -8.11 20.92
CA ASP A 329 -7.37 -7.63 22.02
C ASP A 329 -8.85 -7.57 21.55
N PRO A 330 -9.77 -8.32 22.17
CA PRO A 330 -11.17 -8.31 21.79
C PRO A 330 -11.86 -6.96 22.04
N LYS A 331 -11.23 -6.06 22.79
CA LYS A 331 -11.72 -4.70 23.02
C LYS A 331 -11.28 -3.70 21.95
N MET A 332 -10.49 -4.15 20.97
CA MET A 332 -10.00 -3.32 19.88
C MET A 332 -10.70 -3.68 18.57
N PRO A 333 -10.92 -2.70 17.68
CA PRO A 333 -11.46 -2.99 16.35
C PRO A 333 -10.47 -3.81 15.51
N PHE A 334 -11.03 -4.62 14.63
CA PHE A 334 -10.25 -5.35 13.65
C PHE A 334 -9.64 -4.43 12.62
N ALA A 335 -8.45 -4.79 12.17
CA ALA A 335 -7.78 -4.11 11.07
C ALA A 335 -7.63 -2.59 11.27
N LEU A 336 -7.62 -2.15 12.54
CA LEU A 336 -7.46 -0.75 12.90
C LEU A 336 -6.19 -0.15 12.31
N THR A 337 -5.10 -0.94 12.31
CA THR A 337 -3.81 -0.50 11.78
C THR A 337 -3.33 -1.41 10.67
N GLU A 338 -2.59 -0.85 9.73
CA GLU A 338 -1.95 -1.60 8.65
C GLU A 338 -1.01 -2.69 9.20
N ALA A 339 -0.23 -2.35 10.22
CA ALA A 339 0.67 -3.27 10.88
C ALA A 339 -0.03 -4.54 11.40
N MET A 340 -1.23 -4.40 11.93
CA MET A 340 -2.03 -5.54 12.41
C MET A 340 -2.44 -6.49 11.29
N GLY A 341 -2.94 -5.96 10.19
CA GLY A 341 -3.36 -6.78 9.05
C GLY A 341 -2.19 -7.51 8.40
N LEU A 342 -1.05 -6.84 8.28
CA LEU A 342 0.18 -7.44 7.76
C LEU A 342 0.67 -8.57 8.68
N TYR A 343 0.69 -8.34 9.99
CA TYR A 343 1.06 -9.34 10.99
C TYR A 343 0.20 -10.61 10.86
N LEU A 344 -1.12 -10.47 10.80
CA LEU A 344 -2.04 -11.62 10.68
C LEU A 344 -1.72 -12.47 9.45
N ASN A 345 -1.49 -11.82 8.31
CA ASN A 345 -1.15 -12.50 7.08
C ASN A 345 0.20 -13.22 7.16
N MET A 346 1.18 -12.59 7.78
CA MET A 346 2.52 -13.17 7.95
C MET A 346 2.47 -14.36 8.92
N ARG A 347 1.78 -14.22 10.05
CA ARG A 347 1.62 -15.28 11.05
C ARG A 347 0.94 -16.51 10.46
N LEU A 348 -0.18 -16.34 9.76
CA LEU A 348 -0.86 -17.43 9.08
C LEU A 348 0.07 -18.16 8.09
N SER A 349 0.77 -17.41 7.26
CA SER A 349 1.69 -17.97 6.27
C SER A 349 2.87 -18.71 6.91
N TYR A 350 3.35 -18.21 8.04
CA TYR A 350 4.43 -18.84 8.81
C TYR A 350 3.99 -20.17 9.43
N GLU A 351 2.86 -20.18 10.14
CA GLU A 351 2.37 -21.40 10.79
C GLU A 351 1.99 -22.48 9.77
N ALA A 352 1.35 -22.10 8.67
CA ALA A 352 1.06 -23.02 7.58
C ALA A 352 2.37 -23.65 7.03
N ARG A 353 3.44 -22.87 6.91
CA ARG A 353 4.77 -23.38 6.48
C ARG A 353 5.39 -24.31 7.50
N LYS A 354 5.30 -24.00 8.81
CA LYS A 354 5.79 -24.88 9.87
C LYS A 354 5.18 -26.28 9.77
N ILE A 355 3.86 -26.34 9.61
CA ILE A 355 3.13 -27.60 9.46
C ILE A 355 3.53 -28.30 8.16
N PHE A 356 3.57 -27.53 7.05
CA PHE A 356 4.00 -28.06 5.75
C PHE A 356 5.40 -28.67 5.86
N ASN A 357 6.38 -27.97 6.41
CA ASN A 357 7.74 -28.46 6.55
C ASN A 357 7.81 -29.70 7.44
N LYS A 358 7.02 -29.77 8.52
CA LYS A 358 7.01 -30.91 9.43
C LYS A 358 6.48 -32.20 8.78
N TYR A 359 5.47 -32.11 7.92
CA TYR A 359 4.78 -33.28 7.40
C TYR A 359 5.10 -33.61 5.94
N TYR A 360 5.62 -32.64 5.16
CA TYR A 360 5.67 -32.75 3.70
C TYR A 360 7.00 -32.36 3.07
N TYR A 361 7.94 -31.85 3.88
CA TYR A 361 9.23 -31.47 3.37
C TYR A 361 10.23 -32.61 3.59
N LEU A 362 10.49 -33.37 2.54
CA LEU A 362 11.70 -34.17 2.53
C LEU A 362 12.89 -33.24 2.35
N GLY A 363 13.66 -33.06 3.41
CA GLY A 363 14.91 -32.31 3.35
C GLY A 363 15.89 -32.95 2.39
N PRO A 364 16.95 -32.23 2.00
CA PRO A 364 18.00 -32.80 1.13
C PRO A 364 18.68 -34.05 1.72
N ASP A 365 18.80 -34.14 3.03
CA ASP A 365 19.28 -35.32 3.74
C ASP A 365 18.40 -36.56 3.52
N GLN A 366 17.09 -36.41 3.69
CA GLN A 366 16.13 -37.50 3.50
C GLN A 366 15.98 -37.89 2.02
N LEU A 367 16.14 -36.95 1.09
CA LEU A 367 16.19 -37.25 -0.33
C LEU A 367 17.42 -38.07 -0.69
N LEU A 368 18.61 -37.71 -0.16
CA LEU A 368 19.84 -38.47 -0.37
C LEU A 368 19.75 -39.87 0.22
N GLU A 369 19.17 -40.02 1.42
CA GLU A 369 18.95 -41.31 2.04
C GLU A 369 18.07 -42.21 1.14
N ARG A 370 16.97 -41.69 0.58
CA ARG A 370 16.11 -42.44 -0.34
C ARG A 370 16.81 -42.82 -1.65
N VAL A 371 17.71 -41.96 -2.15
CA VAL A 371 18.55 -42.32 -3.31
C VAL A 371 19.50 -43.44 -2.97
N GLN A 372 20.18 -43.38 -1.82
CA GLN A 372 21.10 -44.41 -1.34
C GLN A 372 20.41 -45.77 -1.09
N ASP A 373 19.19 -45.72 -0.54
CA ASP A 373 18.35 -46.91 -0.30
C ASP A 373 17.72 -47.48 -1.57
N GLY A 374 17.94 -46.86 -2.74
CA GLY A 374 17.37 -47.27 -4.01
C GLY A 374 15.86 -47.00 -4.13
N LYS A 375 15.28 -46.27 -3.15
CA LYS A 375 13.86 -45.92 -3.12
C LYS A 375 13.53 -44.75 -4.06
N LEU A 376 14.54 -43.97 -4.46
CA LEU A 376 14.45 -42.86 -5.35
C LEU A 376 15.54 -42.93 -6.41
N LYS A 377 15.15 -42.91 -7.70
CA LYS A 377 16.10 -42.90 -8.80
C LYS A 377 16.17 -41.47 -9.39
N LEU A 378 17.32 -40.86 -9.24
CA LEU A 378 17.64 -39.51 -9.76
C LEU A 378 18.92 -39.62 -10.58
N ASP A 379 19.13 -38.71 -11.51
CA ASP A 379 20.38 -38.59 -12.24
C ASP A 379 21.50 -37.96 -11.36
N ASN A 380 22.72 -37.99 -11.88
CA ASN A 380 23.87 -37.47 -11.15
C ASN A 380 23.80 -35.97 -10.89
N ASP A 381 23.20 -35.17 -11.83
CA ASP A 381 23.08 -33.70 -11.68
C ASP A 381 22.07 -33.36 -10.60
N ASP A 382 20.98 -34.12 -10.50
CA ASP A 382 19.99 -34.04 -9.43
C ASP A 382 20.60 -34.36 -8.06
N VAL A 383 21.40 -35.44 -7.99
CA VAL A 383 22.08 -35.82 -6.74
C VAL A 383 23.08 -34.74 -6.30
N GLU A 384 23.85 -34.18 -7.23
CA GLU A 384 24.76 -33.06 -6.93
C GLU A 384 23.98 -31.80 -6.50
N THR A 385 22.82 -31.54 -7.10
CA THR A 385 21.94 -30.43 -6.70
C THR A 385 21.42 -30.61 -5.27
N ILE A 386 21.07 -31.85 -4.87
CA ILE A 386 20.64 -32.15 -3.49
C ILE A 386 21.80 -32.01 -2.51
N LYS A 387 23.01 -32.46 -2.86
CA LYS A 387 24.21 -32.28 -2.03
C LYS A 387 24.53 -30.80 -1.82
N LEU A 388 24.48 -30.02 -2.88
CA LEU A 388 24.63 -28.57 -2.83
C LEU A 388 23.58 -27.93 -1.88
N TRP A 389 22.35 -28.35 -1.98
CA TRP A 389 21.28 -27.90 -1.11
C TRP A 389 21.51 -28.27 0.36
N LEU A 390 21.93 -29.51 0.63
CA LEU A 390 22.28 -29.96 1.98
C LEU A 390 23.47 -29.17 2.57
N GLY A 391 24.45 -28.80 1.74
CA GLY A 391 25.53 -27.90 2.13
C GLY A 391 25.02 -26.55 2.62
N TYR A 392 24.11 -25.95 1.87
CA TYR A 392 23.47 -24.68 2.25
C TYR A 392 22.71 -24.75 3.57
N GLU A 393 21.94 -25.82 3.80
CA GLU A 393 21.18 -25.95 5.05
C GLU A 393 22.10 -26.12 6.27
N LYS A 394 23.21 -26.91 6.11
CA LYS A 394 24.18 -27.07 7.17
C LYS A 394 24.90 -25.77 7.54
N GLU A 395 25.34 -25.02 6.54
CA GLU A 395 25.99 -23.73 6.76
C GLU A 395 25.05 -22.71 7.40
N GLU A 396 23.78 -22.66 6.95
CA GLU A 396 22.78 -21.82 7.55
C GLU A 396 22.53 -22.17 9.02
N LYS A 397 22.46 -23.46 9.34
CA LYS A 397 22.31 -23.93 10.72
C LYS A 397 23.49 -23.51 11.61
N VAL A 398 24.71 -23.62 11.11
CA VAL A 398 25.92 -23.18 11.82
C VAL A 398 25.92 -21.67 12.00
N PHE A 399 25.54 -20.91 10.97
CA PHE A 399 25.43 -19.46 11.04
C PHE A 399 24.41 -19.00 12.10
N ARG A 400 23.23 -19.63 12.13
CA ARG A 400 22.18 -19.32 13.11
C ARG A 400 22.56 -19.58 14.55
N GLN A 401 23.44 -20.52 14.79
CA GLN A 401 23.97 -20.85 16.11
C GLN A 401 25.08 -19.89 16.58
N ASN A 402 25.65 -19.11 15.69
CA ASN A 402 26.75 -18.20 15.99
C ASN A 402 26.29 -16.74 16.11
N GLU A 403 26.07 -16.30 17.35
CA GLU A 403 25.57 -14.94 17.69
C GLU A 403 26.51 -13.80 17.25
N ASN A 404 27.74 -14.09 16.90
CA ASN A 404 28.78 -13.08 16.58
C ASN A 404 29.05 -12.95 15.06
N LYS A 405 28.38 -13.72 14.19
CA LYS A 405 28.57 -13.60 12.75
C LYS A 405 27.66 -12.52 12.14
N ASP A 406 28.28 -11.68 11.32
CA ASP A 406 27.60 -10.64 10.53
C ASP A 406 26.78 -11.27 9.38
N GLU A 407 25.49 -11.06 9.38
CA GLU A 407 24.58 -11.58 8.35
C GLU A 407 24.87 -11.00 6.97
N ARG A 408 25.37 -9.75 6.87
CA ARG A 408 25.75 -9.17 5.58
C ARG A 408 26.94 -9.89 4.97
N VAL A 409 27.94 -10.23 5.77
CA VAL A 409 29.10 -11.00 5.32
C VAL A 409 28.61 -12.39 4.85
N PHE A 410 27.76 -13.04 5.63
CA PHE A 410 27.16 -14.31 5.25
C PHE A 410 26.33 -14.20 3.95
N LEU A 411 25.51 -13.17 3.80
CA LEU A 411 24.70 -12.95 2.60
C LEU A 411 25.55 -12.51 1.40
N GLN A 412 26.64 -11.78 1.61
CA GLN A 412 27.60 -11.41 0.56
C GLN A 412 28.43 -12.58 0.11
N GLU A 413 28.94 -13.39 1.02
CA GLU A 413 29.62 -14.67 0.72
C GLU A 413 28.69 -15.58 -0.08
N ARG A 414 27.39 -15.65 0.31
CA ARG A 414 26.34 -16.37 -0.41
C ARG A 414 25.80 -15.70 -1.65
N ALA A 415 26.07 -14.43 -1.89
CA ALA A 415 25.61 -13.77 -3.12
C ALA A 415 26.22 -14.43 -4.38
N ARG A 416 27.43 -14.95 -4.28
CA ARG A 416 28.05 -15.80 -5.32
C ARG A 416 27.29 -17.11 -5.52
N ASP A 417 26.81 -17.70 -4.45
CA ASP A 417 26.12 -18.97 -4.42
C ASP A 417 24.62 -18.82 -4.67
N LYS A 418 24.07 -17.61 -4.51
CA LYS A 418 22.68 -17.28 -4.83
C LYS A 418 22.32 -17.68 -6.27
N TYR A 419 23.27 -17.64 -7.17
CA TYR A 419 23.12 -18.13 -8.53
C TYR A 419 22.76 -19.62 -8.56
N HIS A 420 23.50 -20.47 -7.83
CA HIS A 420 23.23 -21.90 -7.76
C HIS A 420 21.90 -22.21 -7.05
N PHE A 421 21.60 -21.50 -5.96
CA PHE A 421 20.33 -21.67 -5.25
C PHE A 421 19.13 -21.31 -6.13
N VAL A 422 19.16 -20.16 -6.80
CA VAL A 422 18.06 -19.68 -7.64
C VAL A 422 17.94 -20.48 -8.93
N ASN A 423 19.05 -20.87 -9.54
CA ASN A 423 19.05 -21.49 -10.87
C ASN A 423 19.13 -23.02 -10.87
N LYS A 424 19.54 -23.66 -9.77
CA LYS A 424 19.57 -25.11 -9.61
C LYS A 424 18.58 -25.62 -8.58
N ILE A 425 18.68 -25.20 -7.32
CA ILE A 425 17.89 -25.75 -6.22
C ILE A 425 16.40 -25.41 -6.37
N ILE A 426 16.04 -24.15 -6.65
CA ILE A 426 14.63 -23.75 -6.79
C ILE A 426 13.95 -24.47 -7.97
N PRO A 427 14.54 -24.53 -9.19
CA PRO A 427 13.96 -25.29 -10.28
C PRO A 427 13.80 -26.77 -9.96
N PHE A 428 14.82 -27.40 -9.36
CA PHE A 428 14.79 -28.79 -8.91
C PHE A 428 13.60 -29.05 -7.98
N THR A 429 13.46 -28.28 -6.91
CA THR A 429 12.38 -28.44 -5.92
C THR A 429 10.98 -28.15 -6.50
N ARG A 430 10.89 -27.49 -7.66
CA ARG A 430 9.63 -27.19 -8.37
C ARG A 430 9.24 -28.22 -9.40
N ARG A 431 10.09 -29.15 -9.74
CA ARG A 431 9.76 -30.22 -10.69
C ARG A 431 8.60 -31.05 -10.18
N SER A 432 7.71 -31.46 -11.09
CA SER A 432 6.49 -32.21 -10.74
C SER A 432 6.79 -33.60 -10.14
N ASP A 433 7.85 -34.26 -10.66
CA ASP A 433 8.31 -35.55 -10.13
C ASP A 433 8.86 -35.43 -8.70
N ILE A 434 9.68 -34.41 -8.42
CA ILE A 434 10.21 -34.14 -7.08
C ILE A 434 9.07 -33.76 -6.13
N LYS A 435 8.13 -32.92 -6.57
CA LYS A 435 6.94 -32.58 -5.77
C LYS A 435 6.08 -33.82 -5.47
N ALA A 436 5.90 -34.72 -6.42
CA ALA A 436 5.15 -35.97 -6.20
C ALA A 436 5.81 -36.84 -5.13
N ILE A 437 7.15 -36.89 -5.11
CA ILE A 437 7.91 -37.64 -4.11
C ILE A 437 7.82 -36.96 -2.74
N THR A 438 7.96 -35.64 -2.70
CA THR A 438 7.88 -34.87 -1.47
C THR A 438 6.45 -34.77 -0.91
N ASN A 439 5.42 -34.88 -1.77
CA ASN A 439 4.02 -34.77 -1.38
C ASN A 439 3.34 -36.14 -1.13
N ASN A 440 4.06 -37.22 -1.03
CA ASN A 440 3.48 -38.57 -0.91
C ASN A 440 2.67 -38.71 0.40
N GLY A 441 1.32 -38.60 0.30
CA GLY A 441 0.38 -38.67 1.42
C GLY A 441 0.03 -37.33 2.06
N ALA A 442 0.43 -36.22 1.47
CA ALA A 442 0.07 -34.89 1.93
C ALA A 442 -1.41 -34.58 1.73
N PRO A 443 -2.16 -34.06 2.73
CA PRO A 443 -3.39 -33.36 2.47
C PRO A 443 -3.12 -32.17 1.54
N GLU A 444 -4.13 -31.80 0.75
CA GLU A 444 -4.04 -30.60 -0.06
C GLU A 444 -3.60 -29.39 0.79
N LYS A 445 -2.79 -28.52 0.21
CA LYS A 445 -2.32 -27.30 0.86
C LYS A 445 -3.45 -26.50 1.52
N THR A 446 -4.60 -26.43 0.88
CA THR A 446 -5.81 -25.76 1.36
C THR A 446 -6.36 -26.38 2.65
N VAL A 447 -6.35 -27.71 2.76
CA VAL A 447 -6.79 -28.43 3.96
C VAL A 447 -5.87 -28.10 5.14
N MET A 448 -4.58 -28.02 4.89
CA MET A 448 -3.59 -27.67 5.93
C MET A 448 -3.69 -26.22 6.37
N GLU A 449 -3.79 -25.30 5.42
CA GLU A 449 -3.95 -23.88 5.74
C GLU A 449 -5.23 -23.65 6.55
N LYS A 450 -6.32 -24.38 6.22
CA LYS A 450 -7.56 -24.33 6.99
C LYS A 450 -7.37 -24.87 8.41
N ALA A 451 -6.71 -26.03 8.57
CA ALA A 451 -6.44 -26.60 9.90
C ALA A 451 -5.59 -25.67 10.77
N VAL A 452 -4.65 -24.95 10.16
CA VAL A 452 -3.86 -23.91 10.85
C VAL A 452 -4.74 -22.75 11.28
N LEU A 453 -5.61 -22.26 10.39
CA LEU A 453 -6.58 -21.22 10.73
C LEU A 453 -7.42 -21.62 11.94
N ASP A 454 -7.94 -22.85 11.94
CA ASP A 454 -8.77 -23.37 13.02
C ASP A 454 -8.02 -23.47 14.35
N SER A 455 -6.72 -23.71 14.31
CA SER A 455 -5.88 -23.86 15.51
C SER A 455 -5.31 -22.55 16.08
N LEU A 456 -5.08 -21.55 15.22
CA LEU A 456 -4.38 -20.33 15.61
C LEU A 456 -5.26 -19.30 16.32
N PHE A 457 -6.54 -19.26 16.02
CA PHE A 457 -7.41 -18.18 16.43
C PHE A 457 -8.56 -18.64 17.31
N GLY A 458 -8.40 -18.47 18.63
CA GLY A 458 -9.49 -18.73 19.62
C GLY A 458 -10.59 -17.66 19.62
N ASP A 459 -10.30 -16.42 19.18
CA ASP A 459 -11.32 -15.37 19.05
C ASP A 459 -12.07 -15.57 17.72
N LYS A 460 -13.39 -15.78 17.82
CA LYS A 460 -14.26 -16.02 16.66
C LYS A 460 -14.20 -14.89 15.61
N ARG A 461 -14.02 -13.63 15.99
CA ARG A 461 -13.95 -12.50 15.07
C ARG A 461 -12.66 -12.55 14.27
N VAL A 462 -11.55 -12.82 14.96
CA VAL A 462 -10.23 -12.99 14.32
C VAL A 462 -10.27 -14.11 13.33
N TYR A 463 -10.81 -15.24 13.76
CA TYR A 463 -10.98 -16.40 12.90
C TYR A 463 -11.78 -16.07 11.64
N GLN A 464 -12.95 -15.44 11.78
CA GLN A 464 -13.78 -15.04 10.66
C GLN A 464 -13.05 -14.10 9.69
N PHE A 465 -12.33 -13.14 10.22
CA PHE A 465 -11.52 -12.23 9.40
C PHE A 465 -10.36 -12.94 8.70
N ALA A 466 -9.61 -13.77 9.41
CA ALA A 466 -8.48 -14.52 8.87
C ALA A 466 -8.94 -15.52 7.78
N LEU A 467 -10.06 -16.22 8.01
CA LEU A 467 -10.69 -17.11 7.05
C LEU A 467 -11.11 -16.35 5.76
N SER A 468 -11.78 -15.21 5.93
CA SER A 468 -12.19 -14.38 4.80
C SER A 468 -10.99 -13.81 4.02
N THR A 469 -9.95 -13.40 4.72
CA THR A 469 -8.70 -12.93 4.11
C THR A 469 -8.02 -14.05 3.31
N TRP A 470 -8.00 -15.25 3.85
CA TRP A 470 -7.43 -16.41 3.18
C TRP A 470 -8.19 -16.78 1.90
N LEU A 471 -9.54 -16.83 1.95
CA LEU A 471 -10.39 -17.05 0.78
C LEU A 471 -10.19 -15.96 -0.29
N MET A 472 -10.15 -14.70 0.12
CA MET A 472 -9.93 -13.57 -0.79
C MET A 472 -8.53 -13.57 -1.42
N ARG A 473 -7.50 -13.95 -0.68
CA ARG A 473 -6.13 -14.08 -1.22
C ARG A 473 -6.03 -15.20 -2.24
N SER A 474 -6.73 -16.30 -2.00
CA SER A 474 -6.78 -17.42 -2.94
C SER A 474 -7.41 -17.02 -4.27
N MET A 475 -8.45 -16.18 -4.26
CA MET A 475 -9.00 -15.56 -5.47
C MET A 475 -8.00 -14.64 -6.18
N ASN A 476 -7.25 -13.83 -5.42
CA ASN A 476 -6.30 -12.89 -6.00
C ASN A 476 -5.06 -13.57 -6.62
N SER A 477 -4.70 -14.76 -6.16
CA SER A 477 -3.55 -15.51 -6.66
C SER A 477 -3.87 -16.34 -7.90
N GLN A 478 -5.16 -16.49 -8.21
CA GLN A 478 -5.66 -17.26 -9.35
C GLN A 478 -6.59 -16.40 -10.20
N THR A 479 -6.57 -16.65 -11.45
CA THR A 479 -7.32 -15.88 -12.45
C THR A 479 -8.74 -16.39 -12.67
N ASP A 480 -9.04 -17.56 -12.11
CA ASP A 480 -10.31 -18.25 -12.29
C ASP A 480 -11.30 -18.08 -11.11
N GLY A 481 -11.01 -17.15 -10.21
CA GLY A 481 -11.80 -16.93 -9.01
C GLY A 481 -11.39 -17.84 -7.85
N LEU A 482 -12.32 -18.20 -6.97
CA LEU A 482 -12.04 -19.08 -5.86
C LEU A 482 -11.79 -20.52 -6.36
N PRO A 483 -10.72 -21.20 -5.93
CA PRO A 483 -10.50 -22.61 -6.25
C PRO A 483 -11.67 -23.48 -5.82
N LYS A 484 -12.04 -24.46 -6.64
CA LYS A 484 -13.22 -25.32 -6.38
C LYS A 484 -13.14 -26.03 -5.02
N GLU A 485 -11.95 -26.47 -4.64
CA GLU A 485 -11.68 -27.11 -3.36
C GLU A 485 -11.91 -26.21 -2.14
N MET A 486 -11.96 -24.90 -2.34
CA MET A 486 -12.18 -23.91 -1.28
C MET A 486 -13.66 -23.53 -1.09
N TYR A 487 -14.53 -23.89 -2.02
CA TYR A 487 -15.96 -23.57 -1.90
C TYR A 487 -16.58 -24.13 -0.62
N GLN A 488 -16.14 -25.32 -0.17
CA GLN A 488 -16.60 -25.95 1.07
C GLN A 488 -16.38 -25.09 2.33
N TYR A 489 -15.45 -24.11 2.28
CA TYR A 489 -15.13 -23.25 3.43
C TYR A 489 -15.89 -21.92 3.44
N LEU A 490 -16.69 -21.64 2.40
CA LEU A 490 -17.53 -20.43 2.36
C LEU A 490 -18.59 -20.48 3.47
N ASP A 491 -19.13 -21.66 3.75
CA ASP A 491 -20.13 -21.85 4.79
C ASP A 491 -19.59 -21.64 6.21
N ASP A 492 -18.27 -21.65 6.40
CA ASP A 492 -17.63 -21.35 7.68
C ASP A 492 -17.58 -19.84 7.97
N VAL A 493 -17.76 -18.99 6.96
CA VAL A 493 -17.86 -17.54 7.13
C VAL A 493 -19.26 -17.21 7.61
N LYS A 494 -19.39 -16.70 8.85
CA LYS A 494 -20.67 -16.39 9.48
C LYS A 494 -20.98 -14.89 9.58
N ASP A 495 -19.96 -14.05 9.46
CA ASP A 495 -20.13 -12.60 9.45
C ASP A 495 -20.68 -12.11 8.11
N THR A 496 -21.87 -11.51 8.14
CA THR A 496 -22.59 -11.07 6.93
C THR A 496 -21.80 -10.06 6.10
N ALA A 497 -21.06 -9.15 6.75
CA ALA A 497 -20.26 -8.16 6.03
C ALA A 497 -19.08 -8.80 5.28
N LEU A 498 -18.48 -9.83 5.88
CA LEU A 498 -17.40 -10.62 5.26
C LEU A 498 -17.95 -11.49 4.12
N ILE A 499 -19.09 -12.14 4.31
CA ILE A 499 -19.79 -12.92 3.25
C ILE A 499 -20.06 -12.03 2.04
N ASN A 500 -20.69 -10.88 2.25
CA ASN A 500 -21.01 -9.95 1.17
C ASN A 500 -19.74 -9.53 0.40
N ARG A 501 -18.64 -9.29 1.11
CA ARG A 501 -17.39 -8.88 0.47
C ARG A 501 -16.76 -9.99 -0.38
N ILE A 502 -16.84 -11.24 0.08
CA ILE A 502 -16.38 -12.40 -0.68
C ILE A 502 -17.27 -12.58 -1.92
N SER A 503 -18.59 -12.51 -1.75
CA SER A 503 -19.57 -12.64 -2.85
C SER A 503 -19.40 -11.57 -3.92
N GLU A 504 -19.27 -10.30 -3.55
CA GLU A 504 -18.96 -9.21 -4.49
C GLU A 504 -17.69 -9.51 -5.31
N ARG A 505 -16.68 -10.09 -4.69
CA ARG A 505 -15.45 -10.44 -5.38
C ARG A 505 -15.63 -11.62 -6.32
N MET A 506 -16.38 -12.64 -5.91
CA MET A 506 -16.71 -13.80 -6.75
C MET A 506 -17.56 -13.38 -7.96
N GLU A 507 -18.54 -12.50 -7.76
CA GLU A 507 -19.36 -11.93 -8.84
C GLU A 507 -18.52 -11.12 -9.82
N LEU A 508 -17.58 -10.32 -9.31
CA LEU A 508 -16.66 -9.57 -10.16
C LEU A 508 -15.83 -10.51 -11.05
N TYR A 509 -15.27 -11.60 -10.49
CA TYR A 509 -14.54 -12.59 -11.29
C TYR A 509 -15.44 -13.32 -12.30
N ALA A 510 -16.67 -13.68 -11.91
CA ALA A 510 -17.63 -14.29 -12.82
C ALA A 510 -17.98 -13.35 -13.98
N LYS A 511 -18.19 -12.05 -13.68
CA LYS A 511 -18.42 -11.03 -14.70
C LYS A 511 -17.21 -10.90 -15.62
N MET A 512 -16.01 -10.76 -15.07
CA MET A 512 -14.76 -10.64 -15.84
C MET A 512 -14.51 -11.84 -16.76
N LYS A 513 -14.88 -13.05 -16.31
CA LYS A 513 -14.74 -14.28 -17.11
C LYS A 513 -15.70 -14.32 -18.30
N ASN A 514 -16.89 -13.73 -18.14
CA ASN A 514 -17.94 -13.71 -19.14
C ASN A 514 -17.94 -12.42 -19.99
N GLU A 515 -17.07 -11.46 -19.69
CA GLU A 515 -17.02 -10.18 -20.41
C GLU A 515 -16.25 -10.37 -21.72
N GLU A 516 -16.96 -10.18 -22.81
CA GLU A 516 -16.36 -10.04 -24.13
C GLU A 516 -15.84 -8.60 -24.26
N TYR A 517 -14.57 -8.40 -24.02
CA TYR A 517 -13.90 -7.10 -24.22
C TYR A 517 -13.81 -6.75 -25.71
N SER A 518 -14.96 -6.56 -26.36
CA SER A 518 -15.04 -6.33 -27.80
C SER A 518 -14.33 -5.05 -28.24
N GLU A 519 -14.35 -4.02 -27.39
CA GLU A 519 -13.72 -2.72 -27.64
C GLU A 519 -12.20 -2.78 -27.73
N ILE A 520 -11.54 -3.71 -27.02
CA ILE A 520 -10.10 -3.83 -27.03
C ILE A 520 -9.57 -4.81 -28.09
N GLN A 521 -10.43 -5.66 -28.65
CA GLN A 521 -10.01 -6.71 -29.61
C GLN A 521 -9.18 -6.17 -30.78
N PRO A 522 -9.49 -5.00 -31.38
CA PRO A 522 -8.67 -4.46 -32.48
C PRO A 522 -7.24 -4.11 -32.07
N SER A 523 -6.99 -3.88 -30.78
CA SER A 523 -5.66 -3.54 -30.24
C SER A 523 -4.84 -4.75 -29.81
N LEU A 524 -5.46 -5.93 -29.68
CA LEU A 524 -4.77 -7.17 -29.31
C LEU A 524 -4.10 -7.81 -30.51
N ARG A 525 -2.96 -8.43 -30.30
CA ARG A 525 -2.23 -9.16 -31.33
C ARG A 525 -2.08 -10.63 -30.97
N SER A 526 -2.12 -11.47 -32.00
CA SER A 526 -1.90 -12.90 -31.82
C SER A 526 -0.42 -13.20 -31.62
N VAL A 527 -0.13 -14.17 -30.79
CA VAL A 527 1.22 -14.71 -30.62
C VAL A 527 1.68 -15.49 -31.87
N SER A 528 0.74 -15.86 -32.75
CA SER A 528 1.06 -16.47 -34.04
C SER A 528 1.89 -15.56 -34.93
N ASP A 529 1.84 -14.24 -34.74
CA ASP A 529 2.61 -13.27 -35.52
C ASP A 529 4.12 -13.49 -35.37
N VAL A 530 4.55 -14.08 -34.28
CA VAL A 530 5.95 -14.36 -33.90
C VAL A 530 6.20 -15.84 -33.62
N GLU A 531 5.31 -16.73 -34.08
CA GLU A 531 5.42 -18.16 -33.86
C GLU A 531 6.75 -18.70 -34.42
N GLY A 532 7.41 -19.57 -33.67
CA GLY A 532 8.69 -20.18 -34.05
C GLY A 532 9.92 -19.28 -33.83
N LEU A 533 9.77 -17.97 -33.59
CA LEU A 533 10.88 -17.08 -33.32
C LEU A 533 11.37 -17.24 -31.88
N THR A 534 12.69 -17.38 -31.70
CA THR A 534 13.36 -17.53 -30.39
C THR A 534 14.39 -16.44 -30.10
N ASP A 535 14.79 -15.69 -31.13
CA ASP A 535 15.73 -14.57 -31.01
C ASP A 535 14.98 -13.26 -30.72
N GLY A 536 15.39 -12.51 -29.70
CA GLY A 536 14.69 -11.29 -29.26
C GLY A 536 14.73 -10.17 -30.31
N LYS A 537 15.81 -10.06 -31.09
CA LYS A 537 15.92 -9.08 -32.17
C LYS A 537 14.95 -9.42 -33.31
N ALA A 538 14.93 -10.67 -33.75
CA ALA A 538 14.02 -11.13 -34.79
C ALA A 538 12.55 -10.97 -34.40
N ILE A 539 12.20 -11.22 -33.13
CA ILE A 539 10.87 -10.99 -32.56
C ILE A 539 10.50 -9.51 -32.66
N LEU A 540 11.37 -8.60 -32.20
CA LEU A 540 11.10 -7.17 -32.25
C LEU A 540 10.97 -6.66 -33.68
N GLU A 541 11.88 -7.03 -34.57
CA GLU A 541 11.85 -6.63 -35.98
C GLU A 541 10.55 -7.08 -36.67
N LYS A 542 10.09 -8.31 -36.38
CA LYS A 542 8.83 -8.82 -36.92
C LYS A 542 7.61 -8.03 -36.39
N ILE A 543 7.59 -7.70 -35.11
CA ILE A 543 6.50 -6.92 -34.49
C ILE A 543 6.49 -5.48 -35.03
N LEU A 544 7.65 -4.89 -35.31
CA LEU A 544 7.78 -3.51 -35.77
C LEU A 544 7.55 -3.36 -37.30
N GLU A 545 7.56 -4.45 -38.04
CA GLU A 545 7.43 -4.43 -39.51
C GLU A 545 6.21 -3.62 -40.01
N PRO A 546 5.00 -3.71 -39.44
CA PRO A 546 3.84 -2.92 -39.83
C PRO A 546 3.92 -1.43 -39.52
N PHE A 547 4.89 -1.03 -38.70
CA PHE A 547 5.00 0.34 -38.15
C PHE A 547 6.21 1.11 -38.74
N LYS A 548 6.83 0.62 -39.78
CA LYS A 548 7.93 1.32 -40.47
C LYS A 548 7.53 2.74 -40.89
N GLY A 549 8.42 3.70 -40.60
CA GLY A 549 8.18 5.11 -40.90
C GLY A 549 7.37 5.86 -39.83
N LYS A 550 6.95 5.19 -38.76
CA LYS A 550 6.24 5.78 -37.61
C LYS A 550 7.13 5.83 -36.37
N PHE A 551 6.79 6.70 -35.45
CA PHE A 551 7.33 6.60 -34.11
C PHE A 551 6.58 5.52 -33.30
N VAL A 552 7.31 4.65 -32.60
CA VAL A 552 6.69 3.63 -31.74
C VAL A 552 7.14 3.84 -30.30
N HIS A 553 6.18 4.14 -29.44
CA HIS A 553 6.37 4.12 -27.98
C HIS A 553 6.21 2.69 -27.49
N ILE A 554 7.25 2.09 -26.96
CA ILE A 554 7.21 0.75 -26.38
C ILE A 554 7.13 0.86 -24.87
N ASP A 555 6.18 0.16 -24.26
CA ASP A 555 5.98 0.06 -22.81
C ASP A 555 6.02 -1.42 -22.38
N PHE A 556 7.05 -1.79 -21.62
CA PHE A 556 7.10 -3.06 -20.90
C PHE A 556 6.48 -2.91 -19.54
N TRP A 557 5.38 -3.59 -19.31
CA TRP A 557 4.60 -3.49 -18.09
C TRP A 557 4.09 -4.86 -17.60
N GLY A 558 3.43 -4.91 -16.44
CA GLY A 558 2.78 -6.12 -15.97
C GLY A 558 1.60 -5.81 -15.06
N THR A 559 0.59 -6.68 -15.08
CA THR A 559 -0.61 -6.54 -14.23
C THR A 559 -0.30 -6.63 -12.74
N TRP A 560 0.85 -7.15 -12.39
CA TRP A 560 1.39 -7.26 -11.04
C TRP A 560 2.27 -6.06 -10.63
N CYS A 561 2.61 -5.18 -11.56
CA CYS A 561 3.57 -4.09 -11.39
C CYS A 561 2.88 -2.80 -10.91
N GLY A 562 2.91 -2.52 -9.62
CA GLY A 562 2.31 -1.32 -9.04
C GLY A 562 2.86 -0.01 -9.62
N GLY A 563 4.17 0.08 -9.88
CA GLY A 563 4.80 1.23 -10.54
C GLY A 563 4.31 1.44 -11.96
N CYS A 564 4.10 0.34 -12.74
CA CYS A 564 3.54 0.41 -14.08
C CYS A 564 2.11 0.98 -14.04
N ILE A 565 1.28 0.44 -13.16
CA ILE A 565 -0.12 0.87 -12.99
C ILE A 565 -0.20 2.37 -12.64
N GLN A 566 0.72 2.85 -11.81
CA GLN A 566 0.81 4.28 -11.48
C GLN A 566 1.18 5.12 -12.70
N GLN A 567 2.11 4.66 -13.52
CA GLN A 567 2.55 5.36 -14.75
C GLN A 567 1.45 5.39 -15.82
N LEU A 568 0.64 4.32 -15.96
CA LEU A 568 -0.47 4.27 -16.90
C LEU A 568 -1.48 5.41 -16.72
N GLN A 569 -1.61 5.95 -15.52
CA GLN A 569 -2.45 7.13 -15.25
C GLN A 569 -1.98 8.41 -15.96
N GLY A 570 -0.69 8.49 -16.29
CA GLY A 570 -0.10 9.60 -17.04
C GLY A 570 -0.26 9.50 -18.57
N LEU A 571 -0.65 8.35 -19.07
CA LEU A 571 -0.70 8.06 -20.50
C LEU A 571 -1.66 8.96 -21.30
N PRO A 572 -2.87 9.30 -20.83
CA PRO A 572 -3.74 10.24 -21.54
C PRO A 572 -3.07 11.60 -21.79
N ARG A 573 -2.26 12.06 -20.85
CA ARG A 573 -1.47 13.28 -21.01
C ARG A 573 -0.38 13.10 -22.05
N LEU A 574 0.37 12.00 -22.00
CA LEU A 574 1.39 11.69 -23.02
C LEU A 574 0.78 11.64 -24.43
N LYS A 575 -0.32 10.91 -24.61
CA LYS A 575 -1.03 10.83 -25.90
C LYS A 575 -1.49 12.21 -26.38
N SER A 576 -1.99 13.06 -25.48
CA SER A 576 -2.41 14.42 -25.81
C SER A 576 -1.24 15.32 -26.26
N GLU A 577 -0.08 15.22 -25.59
CA GLU A 577 1.12 15.97 -25.94
C GLU A 577 1.76 15.53 -27.28
N LEU A 578 1.54 14.28 -27.66
CA LEU A 578 2.12 13.66 -28.85
C LEU A 578 1.12 13.51 -30.01
N LYS A 579 -0.08 14.08 -29.91
CA LYS A 579 -1.16 13.93 -30.91
C LYS A 579 -0.82 14.37 -32.33
N ASP A 580 0.15 15.28 -32.48
CA ASP A 580 0.59 15.83 -33.76
C ASP A 580 1.67 14.96 -34.45
N TYR A 581 2.09 13.85 -33.81
CA TYR A 581 3.03 12.88 -34.38
C TYR A 581 2.30 11.59 -34.72
N ASP A 582 2.76 10.93 -35.80
CA ASP A 582 2.25 9.59 -36.16
C ASP A 582 2.83 8.53 -35.23
N MET A 583 2.18 8.40 -34.05
CA MET A 583 2.62 7.54 -32.96
C MET A 583 1.87 6.22 -32.94
N VAL A 584 2.60 5.14 -32.68
CA VAL A 584 2.06 3.84 -32.27
C VAL A 584 2.45 3.60 -30.81
N TYR A 585 1.52 3.10 -30.00
CA TYR A 585 1.73 2.72 -28.60
C TYR A 585 1.72 1.20 -28.51
N LEU A 586 2.91 0.62 -28.37
CA LEU A 586 3.13 -0.83 -28.34
C LEU A 586 3.41 -1.29 -26.90
N TYR A 587 2.59 -2.19 -26.41
CA TYR A 587 2.65 -2.67 -25.02
C TYR A 587 3.04 -4.15 -25.00
N PHE A 588 4.03 -4.47 -24.18
CA PHE A 588 4.42 -5.85 -23.88
C PHE A 588 4.08 -6.17 -22.43
N ALA A 589 3.17 -7.13 -22.25
CA ALA A 589 2.74 -7.55 -20.91
C ALA A 589 3.68 -8.64 -20.39
N ASN A 590 4.40 -8.34 -19.29
CA ASN A 590 5.27 -9.30 -18.63
C ASN A 590 4.47 -10.14 -17.62
N ASN A 591 4.61 -11.47 -17.72
CA ASN A 591 4.06 -12.45 -16.76
C ASN A 591 2.64 -12.10 -16.29
N SER A 592 1.82 -11.66 -17.24
CA SER A 592 0.47 -11.17 -17.00
C SER A 592 -0.55 -12.20 -17.44
N ASN A 593 -1.50 -12.48 -16.56
CA ASN A 593 -2.61 -13.35 -16.90
C ASN A 593 -3.54 -12.67 -17.91
N GLU A 594 -4.03 -13.44 -18.87
CA GLU A 594 -4.83 -12.94 -19.99
C GLU A 594 -6.07 -12.14 -19.55
N MET A 595 -6.81 -12.63 -18.57
CA MET A 595 -8.02 -11.96 -18.07
C MET A 595 -7.68 -10.64 -17.39
N SER A 596 -6.69 -10.63 -16.49
CA SER A 596 -6.24 -9.39 -15.82
C SER A 596 -5.62 -8.40 -16.80
N TRP A 597 -4.94 -8.89 -17.82
CA TRP A 597 -4.36 -8.11 -18.89
C TRP A 597 -5.44 -7.41 -19.73
N LYS A 598 -6.45 -8.12 -20.21
CA LYS A 598 -7.58 -7.57 -20.95
C LYS A 598 -8.37 -6.57 -20.11
N GLN A 599 -8.63 -6.89 -18.83
CA GLN A 599 -9.31 -5.99 -17.91
C GLN A 599 -8.56 -4.67 -17.74
N MET A 600 -7.25 -4.71 -17.54
CA MET A 600 -6.46 -3.48 -17.37
C MET A 600 -6.38 -2.66 -18.66
N ILE A 601 -6.30 -3.29 -19.82
CA ILE A 601 -6.36 -2.59 -21.11
C ILE A 601 -7.66 -1.79 -21.21
N SER A 602 -8.80 -2.40 -20.87
CA SER A 602 -10.11 -1.71 -20.86
C SER A 602 -10.18 -0.64 -19.76
N GLN A 603 -9.77 -0.97 -18.52
CA GLN A 603 -9.85 -0.07 -17.37
C GLN A 603 -9.02 1.22 -17.53
N PHE A 604 -7.87 1.15 -18.20
CA PHE A 604 -6.97 2.29 -18.39
C PHE A 604 -7.06 2.91 -19.79
N ASP A 605 -8.09 2.57 -20.58
CA ASP A 605 -8.30 3.07 -21.93
C ASP A 605 -7.03 2.91 -22.83
N LEU A 606 -6.37 1.74 -22.70
CA LEU A 606 -5.12 1.44 -23.44
C LEU A 606 -5.42 0.90 -24.84
N TYR A 607 -6.54 1.19 -25.45
CA TYR A 607 -6.96 0.68 -26.76
C TYR A 607 -7.23 1.83 -27.74
N GLY A 608 -7.54 1.47 -28.97
CA GLY A 608 -7.75 2.40 -30.08
C GLY A 608 -6.84 2.10 -31.25
N GLY A 609 -7.02 2.83 -32.36
CA GLY A 609 -6.38 2.51 -33.66
C GLY A 609 -4.85 2.53 -33.70
N ASN A 610 -4.21 3.21 -32.73
CA ASN A 610 -2.76 3.30 -32.61
C ASN A 610 -2.20 2.57 -31.39
N CYS A 611 -3.00 1.78 -30.68
CA CYS A 611 -2.58 0.94 -29.56
C CYS A 611 -2.44 -0.52 -30.00
N VAL A 612 -1.37 -1.16 -29.60
CA VAL A 612 -1.02 -2.54 -29.95
C VAL A 612 -0.52 -3.28 -28.73
N HIS A 613 -1.09 -4.44 -28.44
CA HIS A 613 -0.76 -5.21 -27.24
C HIS A 613 -0.33 -6.63 -27.56
N TYR A 614 0.77 -7.04 -26.94
CA TYR A 614 1.25 -8.41 -26.93
C TYR A 614 1.34 -8.95 -25.51
N ASN A 615 0.85 -10.18 -25.33
CA ASN A 615 1.10 -11.01 -24.15
C ASN A 615 1.83 -12.28 -24.64
N LEU A 616 3.14 -12.16 -24.77
CA LEU A 616 3.98 -13.17 -25.41
C LEU A 616 4.16 -14.42 -24.52
N PRO A 617 4.37 -15.61 -25.12
CA PRO A 617 4.84 -16.77 -24.39
C PRO A 617 6.14 -16.47 -23.64
N LYS A 618 6.31 -17.04 -22.47
CA LYS A 618 7.39 -16.72 -21.53
C LYS A 618 8.81 -16.84 -22.14
N ALA A 619 9.02 -17.74 -23.08
CA ALA A 619 10.32 -17.88 -23.75
C ALA A 619 10.61 -16.68 -24.64
N GLN A 620 9.63 -16.23 -25.43
CA GLN A 620 9.74 -15.08 -26.34
C GLN A 620 9.79 -13.77 -25.55
N GLU A 621 8.97 -13.63 -24.50
CA GLU A 621 9.04 -12.51 -23.56
C GLU A 621 10.46 -12.32 -23.02
N LYS A 622 11.06 -13.39 -22.50
CA LYS A 622 12.43 -13.35 -21.96
C LYS A 622 13.49 -13.06 -23.05
N ALA A 623 13.32 -13.58 -24.24
CA ALA A 623 14.24 -13.32 -25.34
C ALA A 623 14.22 -11.83 -25.73
N LEU A 624 13.04 -11.24 -25.80
CA LEU A 624 12.84 -9.83 -26.10
C LEU A 624 13.38 -8.92 -24.98
N GLU A 625 13.07 -9.22 -23.74
CA GLU A 625 13.58 -8.50 -22.56
C GLU A 625 15.11 -8.53 -22.49
N LYS A 626 15.71 -9.70 -22.74
CA LYS A 626 17.16 -9.86 -22.81
C LYS A 626 17.79 -9.01 -23.93
N TYR A 627 17.18 -9.01 -25.11
CA TYR A 627 17.68 -8.23 -26.25
C TYR A 627 17.67 -6.73 -25.97
N LEU A 628 16.58 -6.22 -25.38
CA LEU A 628 16.43 -4.80 -25.03
C LEU A 628 17.03 -4.42 -23.65
N ASN A 629 17.66 -5.38 -22.97
CA ASN A 629 18.25 -5.17 -21.66
C ASN A 629 17.25 -4.65 -20.62
N VAL A 630 16.03 -5.22 -20.60
CA VAL A 630 14.98 -4.89 -19.62
C VAL A 630 15.23 -5.63 -18.31
N HIS A 631 15.52 -4.91 -17.24
CA HIS A 631 15.79 -5.46 -15.91
C HIS A 631 14.79 -5.05 -14.85
N SER A 632 13.97 -4.03 -15.13
CA SER A 632 12.95 -3.51 -14.21
C SER A 632 11.73 -3.02 -14.98
N PHE A 633 10.61 -2.90 -14.28
CA PHE A 633 9.33 -2.45 -14.84
C PHE A 633 8.80 -1.23 -14.07
N PRO A 634 8.19 -0.24 -14.78
CA PRO A 634 8.04 -0.19 -16.23
C PRO A 634 9.39 0.05 -16.93
N ALA A 635 9.48 -0.28 -18.25
CA ALA A 635 10.61 0.09 -19.07
C ALA A 635 10.10 0.63 -20.42
N TYR A 636 10.62 1.79 -20.81
CA TYR A 636 10.15 2.51 -22.00
C TYR A 636 11.23 2.61 -23.06
N PHE A 637 10.81 2.42 -24.33
CA PHE A 637 11.65 2.63 -25.48
C PHE A 637 10.90 3.47 -26.51
N LEU A 638 11.64 4.21 -27.31
CA LEU A 638 11.15 4.93 -28.48
C LEU A 638 11.81 4.38 -29.71
N VAL A 639 11.02 3.91 -30.68
CA VAL A 639 11.54 3.57 -32.01
C VAL A 639 11.28 4.75 -32.94
N ASP A 640 12.34 5.22 -33.59
CA ASP A 640 12.24 6.32 -34.56
C ASP A 640 11.73 5.84 -35.93
N LYS A 641 11.52 6.77 -36.85
CA LYS A 641 11.01 6.47 -38.22
C LYS A 641 11.96 5.59 -39.05
N HIS A 642 13.24 5.54 -38.66
CA HIS A 642 14.26 4.71 -39.31
C HIS A 642 14.36 3.31 -38.72
N GLY A 643 13.63 3.07 -37.60
CA GLY A 643 13.62 1.78 -36.91
C GLY A 643 14.68 1.68 -35.78
N ASN A 644 15.39 2.75 -35.47
CA ASN A 644 16.36 2.75 -34.36
C ASN A 644 15.64 2.77 -33.01
N VAL A 645 16.11 1.93 -32.07
CA VAL A 645 15.51 1.79 -30.75
C VAL A 645 16.30 2.60 -29.73
N HIS A 646 15.63 3.54 -29.08
CA HIS A 646 16.18 4.42 -28.06
C HIS A 646 15.62 4.04 -26.69
N ASN A 647 16.48 3.73 -25.72
CA ASN A 647 16.05 3.46 -24.34
C ASN A 647 15.67 4.78 -23.64
N MET A 648 14.44 4.85 -23.16
CA MET A 648 13.86 6.03 -22.50
C MET A 648 13.78 5.89 -20.97
N GLY A 649 14.33 4.81 -20.40
CA GLY A 649 14.33 4.56 -18.98
C GLY A 649 12.99 4.05 -18.45
N ASN A 650 12.68 4.40 -17.19
CA ASN A 650 11.50 3.89 -16.48
C ASN A 650 10.55 4.98 -15.97
N ALA A 651 10.77 6.23 -16.33
CA ALA A 651 10.07 7.38 -15.75
C ALA A 651 9.54 8.39 -16.80
N VAL A 652 9.20 7.94 -18.00
CA VAL A 652 8.71 8.79 -19.11
C VAL A 652 7.53 9.67 -18.69
N MET A 653 6.61 9.14 -17.88
CA MET A 653 5.44 9.89 -17.43
C MET A 653 5.76 10.99 -16.41
N ALA A 654 6.95 10.95 -15.80
CA ALA A 654 7.42 12.00 -14.88
C ALA A 654 7.94 13.22 -15.65
N ASP A 655 8.49 13.02 -16.86
CA ASP A 655 9.04 14.12 -17.69
C ASP A 655 8.62 13.98 -19.16
N ILE A 656 7.32 14.15 -19.41
CA ILE A 656 6.74 14.17 -20.76
C ILE A 656 7.38 15.24 -21.68
N PRO A 657 7.72 16.46 -21.19
CA PRO A 657 8.40 17.45 -22.02
C PRO A 657 9.75 16.97 -22.56
N ALA A 658 10.58 16.31 -21.76
CA ALA A 658 11.84 15.75 -22.22
C ALA A 658 11.64 14.65 -23.25
N TYR A 659 10.62 13.79 -23.07
CA TYR A 659 10.27 12.77 -24.04
C TYR A 659 9.81 13.37 -25.37
N LYS A 660 8.97 14.39 -25.35
CA LYS A 660 8.53 15.12 -26.55
C LYS A 660 9.69 15.78 -27.28
N LYS A 661 10.61 16.42 -26.54
CA LYS A 661 11.81 17.02 -27.10
C LYS A 661 12.67 15.99 -27.85
N LYS A 662 12.81 14.77 -27.29
CA LYS A 662 13.53 13.68 -27.97
C LYS A 662 12.88 13.30 -29.29
N ILE A 663 11.54 13.21 -29.35
CA ILE A 663 10.81 12.96 -30.59
C ILE A 663 11.02 14.09 -31.60
N GLU A 664 11.02 15.36 -31.15
CA GLU A 664 11.26 16.53 -32.01
C GLU A 664 12.68 16.51 -32.62
N GLU A 665 13.67 16.09 -31.85
CA GLU A 665 15.05 15.92 -32.33
C GLU A 665 15.11 14.84 -33.40
N LEU A 666 14.58 13.65 -33.15
CA LEU A 666 14.57 12.51 -34.09
C LEU A 666 13.67 12.73 -35.31
N ASN A 667 12.72 13.65 -35.25
CA ASN A 667 11.86 13.98 -36.38
C ASN A 667 12.53 14.94 -37.37
N LYS A 668 13.66 15.55 -36.99
CA LYS A 668 14.47 16.44 -37.88
C LYS A 668 15.56 15.69 -38.62
N GLU A 669 15.93 14.52 -38.15
CA GLU A 669 16.85 13.58 -38.83
C GLU A 669 16.14 12.76 -39.88
#